data_4d103edafd65c43f5a0045eaa478d917
#
_entry.id   4d103edafd65c43f5a0045eaa478d917
#
_cell.length_a   1.000
_cell.length_b   1.000
_cell.length_c   1.000
_cell.angle_alpha   90.00
_cell.angle_beta   90.00
_cell.angle_gamma   90.00
#
_symmetry.space_group_name_H-M   'P 1'
#
loop_
_entity.id
_entity.type
_entity.pdbx_description
1 polymer ?
#
loop_
_entity_poly.entity_id
_entity_poly.type
_entity_poly.pdbx_seq_one_letter_code
_entity_poly.pdbx_strand_id
1 'polypeptide(L)'
;MDSFLTRADDRARNARNWMRRRQRPPIAAACLAALFGIIGGSAALAAEPEEPLIEIVVTGSRLGSANASSPSPIVVLDNEELLHQGTTRTEELLNSLPQVNSGLTLGANGASVAPLTGTATADLRGIGAFRTLVLVNGKRTAPGDPINPSADLNTVPSVLVKRVEVLTGGASAIYGSDAVAGVVNFILDTDFTGLKLDAEGGWYRGANNRGDLQSIERASGVNPATGTVYDGGTGDVSVVFGKKIFDGSGHVTAFAGYRHVQEVQGSRRDFSGCTLIESASSYQCLLDGTTPAGQFVPNGGTPLTLDTANGHAFRPLVAPADLFNPAPYQDLQRPDTRYNAGVFTSYKFSEAMNLYSEAMYTEDTTTVRYEPAGTTATSSALNVFGIGCNNPLLSASQVNDLCTSAGLGPLDTAQVAIGRRNIEGGQRSDKFQHKSFRLVLGLKGEISEPWSYDASVVYGRVNSRETLSNDISTSRLTNALDVVSVGGVPTCRSVTDGSDPRCVPYNIYSVGGVTPAALNYITEGGMQSGFAKRTIVSGQLIGELEKYGIKSPLAGTGLSVAVGAEYRTESVRYNPDAAYSTGDLLTTGTAHPTEGTFHVSEGFAELKVPLVEDRPFVKKLVLNGSDRYAHYSPQGNVNAYGTGLEWAPIDAIRLRGSLSRAVRAPNAYELFSSQVLGQSSFSDPCAGPTPAASPAQCALTGVKPGEYGNIAAQSSVNVVTGGNRNLKPETANTYTMGFVLTPLSNILFSADYWRIKVKQYVGGVPGSFTLNTCLNTGNPFYCSLILRDATGSLSTGNGAAAGRIIGTRFNTGSYGNSGVDLEGRYILDLESLRAQAGRVSFSFTGSAALDNPINVTPGVSTIDCDGYYGPNCSGVGPTSPVPRWRHRLRTTWEGGSDVEISLNWRFIGQMNSEFTSPNPNLNNPNNVFPVDSHIGVYNYFDMDGAFDIGGHVRVRLGVNNLTDRKPPVIGFSANPLLVNGNMAAGIYDALGRFLFLGFTAKY
;
A
#
# COMPACT_ATOMS: atom_id res chain seq x y z
N MET A 1 22.07 3.98 -62.13
CA MET A 1 22.77 3.36 -60.96
C MET A 1 23.19 4.40 -59.89
N ASP A 2 22.95 5.68 -60.16
CA ASP A 2 23.39 6.77 -59.26
C ASP A 2 22.29 7.34 -58.34
N SER A 3 21.08 6.78 -58.37
CA SER A 3 19.99 7.25 -57.50
C SER A 3 19.75 6.35 -56.26
N PHE A 4 20.54 5.31 -56.08
CA PHE A 4 20.41 4.38 -54.94
C PHE A 4 21.45 4.62 -53.81
N LEU A 5 22.52 5.35 -54.10
CA LEU A 5 23.61 5.60 -53.11
C LEU A 5 23.35 6.85 -52.25
N THR A 6 22.56 7.81 -52.73
CA THR A 6 22.23 9.03 -51.96
C THR A 6 21.16 8.83 -50.88
N ARG A 7 20.33 7.77 -50.97
CA ARG A 7 19.32 7.47 -49.94
C ARG A 7 19.85 6.64 -48.76
N ALA A 8 21.01 6.01 -48.90
CA ALA A 8 21.65 5.26 -47.84
C ALA A 8 22.41 6.15 -46.84
N ASP A 9 22.98 7.25 -47.34
CA ASP A 9 23.79 8.19 -46.53
C ASP A 9 22.91 9.09 -45.63
N ASP A 10 21.71 9.48 -46.08
CA ASP A 10 20.79 10.28 -45.28
C ASP A 10 20.12 9.47 -44.13
N ARG A 11 19.91 8.17 -44.31
CA ARG A 11 19.45 7.30 -43.23
C ARG A 11 20.53 7.03 -42.18
N ALA A 12 21.80 6.96 -42.61
CA ALA A 12 22.93 6.79 -41.70
C ALA A 12 23.24 8.07 -40.89
N ARG A 13 23.01 9.24 -41.46
CA ARG A 13 23.17 10.54 -40.79
C ARG A 13 22.02 10.80 -39.77
N ASN A 14 20.79 10.44 -40.11
CA ASN A 14 19.67 10.57 -39.19
C ASN A 14 19.72 9.56 -38.01
N ALA A 15 20.22 8.34 -38.24
CA ALA A 15 20.45 7.36 -37.16
C ALA A 15 21.56 7.81 -36.20
N ARG A 16 22.63 8.45 -36.68
CA ARG A 16 23.70 9.00 -35.82
C ARG A 16 23.28 10.24 -35.04
N ASN A 17 22.36 11.06 -35.55
CA ASN A 17 21.84 12.21 -34.82
C ASN A 17 20.74 11.81 -33.79
N TRP A 18 20.01 10.71 -34.05
CA TRP A 18 19.07 10.17 -33.11
C TRP A 18 19.74 9.50 -31.91
N MET A 19 20.85 8.80 -32.11
CA MET A 19 21.68 8.22 -31.03
C MET A 19 22.43 9.28 -30.21
N ARG A 20 22.78 10.44 -30.78
CA ARG A 20 23.45 11.52 -29.99
C ARG A 20 22.53 12.30 -29.06
N ARG A 21 21.19 12.23 -29.21
CA ARG A 21 20.23 12.92 -28.32
C ARG A 21 19.73 12.08 -27.14
N ARG A 22 20.08 10.78 -27.07
CA ARG A 22 19.65 9.88 -25.98
C ARG A 22 20.77 9.29 -25.12
N GLN A 23 22.02 9.71 -25.32
CA GLN A 23 23.13 9.32 -24.46
C GLN A 23 23.29 10.35 -23.32
N ARG A 24 22.47 10.23 -22.29
CA ARG A 24 22.97 10.47 -20.92
C ARG A 24 23.75 9.22 -20.53
N PRO A 25 25.02 9.31 -20.10
CA PRO A 25 25.75 8.12 -19.68
C PRO A 25 25.05 7.50 -18.44
N PRO A 26 24.94 6.17 -18.36
CA PRO A 26 24.50 5.54 -17.12
C PRO A 26 25.52 5.92 -16.04
N ILE A 27 25.04 6.41 -14.92
CA ILE A 27 25.82 6.82 -13.73
C ILE A 27 26.80 5.72 -13.27
N ALA A 28 26.50 4.45 -13.57
CA ALA A 28 27.37 3.30 -13.30
C ALA A 28 28.75 3.35 -13.94
N ALA A 29 28.90 4.00 -15.10
CA ALA A 29 30.20 4.08 -15.80
C ALA A 29 31.12 5.18 -15.24
N ALA A 30 30.56 6.22 -14.61
CA ALA A 30 31.34 7.29 -14.00
C ALA A 30 31.88 6.89 -12.59
N CYS A 31 31.23 5.97 -11.90
CA CYS A 31 31.67 5.47 -10.58
C CYS A 31 32.86 4.51 -10.69
N LEU A 32 32.99 3.74 -11.77
CA LEU A 32 34.11 2.81 -11.99
C LEU A 32 35.45 3.51 -12.26
N ALA A 33 35.45 4.69 -12.85
CA ALA A 33 36.67 5.42 -13.17
C ALA A 33 37.28 6.18 -11.97
N ALA A 34 36.51 6.48 -10.95
CA ALA A 34 36.98 7.18 -9.74
C ALA A 34 37.60 6.24 -8.68
N LEU A 35 37.41 4.92 -8.81
CA LEU A 35 37.81 3.93 -7.80
C LEU A 35 39.23 3.35 -7.98
N PHE A 36 39.87 3.55 -9.14
CA PHE A 36 41.20 2.99 -9.40
C PHE A 36 42.38 3.88 -8.92
N GLY A 37 42.11 5.00 -8.28
CA GLY A 37 43.14 5.98 -7.90
C GLY A 37 43.63 5.92 -6.44
N ILE A 38 43.07 5.08 -5.55
CA ILE A 38 43.41 5.09 -4.13
C ILE A 38 43.68 3.66 -3.62
N ILE A 39 44.79 3.07 -4.07
CA ILE A 39 45.32 1.84 -3.42
C ILE A 39 46.78 2.06 -3.14
N GLY A 40 47.08 2.42 -1.94
CA GLY A 40 48.44 2.49 -1.40
C GLY A 40 48.48 2.77 0.09
N GLY A 41 48.36 1.71 0.92
CA GLY A 41 48.57 1.86 2.36
C GLY A 41 48.09 0.65 3.15
N SER A 42 48.91 -0.36 3.31
CA SER A 42 48.60 -1.55 4.13
C SER A 42 48.72 -1.23 5.62
N ALA A 43 47.59 -1.33 6.35
CA ALA A 43 47.61 -1.48 7.80
C ALA A 43 46.76 -2.74 8.15
N ALA A 44 47.42 -3.74 8.70
CA ALA A 44 46.76 -4.96 9.19
C ALA A 44 45.86 -4.64 10.38
N LEU A 45 44.57 -4.88 10.26
CA LEU A 45 43.62 -4.89 11.36
C LEU A 45 43.36 -6.34 11.77
N ALA A 46 43.47 -6.59 13.07
CA ALA A 46 43.20 -7.89 13.67
C ALA A 46 41.71 -8.23 13.54
N ALA A 47 41.38 -9.46 13.15
CA ALA A 47 40.04 -10.00 13.17
C ALA A 47 39.48 -10.01 14.60
N GLU A 48 38.29 -9.45 14.82
CA GLU A 48 37.51 -9.62 16.04
C GLU A 48 37.04 -11.08 16.15
N PRO A 49 37.04 -11.68 17.34
CA PRO A 49 36.54 -13.03 17.50
C PRO A 49 35.02 -13.10 17.32
N GLU A 50 34.54 -14.06 16.53
CA GLU A 50 33.11 -14.33 16.34
C GLU A 50 32.43 -14.61 17.67
N GLU A 51 31.37 -13.83 17.96
CA GLU A 51 30.52 -14.06 19.11
C GLU A 51 29.62 -15.27 18.88
N PRO A 52 29.42 -16.15 19.86
CA PRO A 52 28.44 -17.25 19.77
C PRO A 52 27.02 -16.69 19.57
N LEU A 53 26.06 -17.52 19.12
CA LEU A 53 24.64 -17.14 18.96
C LEU A 53 24.16 -16.36 20.20
N ILE A 54 24.45 -15.05 20.23
CA ILE A 54 24.23 -14.21 21.39
C ILE A 54 22.74 -13.89 21.46
N GLU A 55 22.23 -14.04 22.63
CA GLU A 55 20.94 -13.60 23.10
C GLU A 55 20.77 -12.08 22.86
N ILE A 56 20.21 -11.72 21.70
CA ILE A 56 20.00 -10.31 21.31
C ILE A 56 18.84 -9.75 22.12
N VAL A 57 19.08 -8.66 22.85
CA VAL A 57 18.00 -7.90 23.50
C VAL A 57 17.09 -7.29 22.43
N VAL A 58 15.82 -7.65 22.43
CA VAL A 58 14.86 -7.32 21.37
C VAL A 58 13.67 -6.55 21.89
N THR A 59 12.92 -6.00 20.93
CA THR A 59 11.60 -5.37 21.11
C THR A 59 10.61 -6.32 21.81
N GLY A 60 9.66 -5.78 22.55
CA GLY A 60 8.60 -6.56 23.21
C GLY A 60 8.55 -6.37 24.72
N SER A 61 9.58 -5.73 25.30
CA SER A 61 9.63 -5.30 26.68
C SER A 61 10.53 -4.08 26.80
N ARG A 62 10.18 -3.15 27.68
CA ARG A 62 11.08 -2.03 28.08
C ARG A 62 12.16 -2.46 29.07
N LEU A 63 11.96 -3.62 29.69
CA LEU A 63 12.87 -4.24 30.66
C LEU A 63 14.00 -5.05 30.00
N GLY A 64 14.07 -5.06 28.67
CA GLY A 64 14.98 -5.89 27.92
C GLY A 64 14.71 -7.39 28.06
N SER A 65 14.55 -8.08 26.98
CA SER A 65 14.49 -9.54 26.98
C SER A 65 15.17 -10.02 25.70
N ALA A 66 15.83 -11.18 25.82
CA ALA A 66 16.35 -11.82 24.63
C ALA A 66 15.23 -12.38 23.75
N ASN A 67 15.47 -12.54 22.45
CA ASN A 67 14.49 -13.08 21.50
C ASN A 67 13.91 -14.42 21.99
N ALA A 68 14.75 -15.33 22.43
CA ALA A 68 14.32 -16.63 22.91
C ALA A 68 13.58 -16.57 24.24
N SER A 69 13.69 -15.49 25.05
CA SER A 69 13.06 -15.32 26.36
C SER A 69 11.90 -14.32 26.37
N SER A 70 11.40 -13.90 25.20
CA SER A 70 10.19 -13.08 25.11
C SER A 70 8.93 -13.92 25.26
N PRO A 71 7.91 -13.48 26.05
CA PRO A 71 6.63 -14.17 26.18
C PRO A 71 5.80 -14.12 24.88
N SER A 72 6.11 -13.20 23.99
CA SER A 72 5.51 -13.07 22.66
C SER A 72 6.52 -13.43 21.57
N PRO A 73 6.10 -14.05 20.46
CA PRO A 73 6.99 -14.41 19.36
C PRO A 73 7.62 -13.17 18.71
N ILE A 74 8.92 -13.20 18.47
CA ILE A 74 9.68 -12.15 17.80
C ILE A 74 10.51 -12.78 16.69
N VAL A 75 10.34 -12.31 15.46
CA VAL A 75 11.18 -12.66 14.32
C VAL A 75 12.22 -11.57 14.16
N VAL A 76 13.49 -11.95 14.04
CA VAL A 76 14.59 -11.03 13.79
C VAL A 76 15.13 -11.28 12.39
N LEU A 77 15.16 -10.22 11.58
CA LEU A 77 15.80 -10.19 10.26
C LEU A 77 17.08 -9.37 10.38
N ASP A 78 18.20 -9.99 10.13
CA ASP A 78 19.51 -9.32 10.12
C ASP A 78 19.72 -8.53 8.83
N ASN A 79 20.67 -7.61 8.82
CA ASN A 79 21.03 -6.83 7.64
C ASN A 79 21.40 -7.72 6.43
N GLU A 80 22.02 -8.86 6.66
CA GLU A 80 22.39 -9.81 5.61
C GLU A 80 21.19 -10.28 4.80
N GLU A 81 20.04 -10.46 5.44
CA GLU A 81 18.79 -10.84 4.76
C GLU A 81 18.34 -9.78 3.72
N LEU A 82 18.54 -8.49 4.02
CA LEU A 82 18.27 -7.40 3.09
C LEU A 82 19.23 -7.44 1.91
N LEU A 83 20.51 -7.68 2.19
CA LEU A 83 21.57 -7.79 1.18
C LEU A 83 21.36 -8.98 0.25
N HIS A 84 20.91 -10.12 0.77
CA HIS A 84 20.59 -11.32 -0.01
C HIS A 84 19.43 -11.15 -0.98
N GLN A 85 18.47 -10.27 -0.68
CA GLN A 85 17.34 -10.04 -1.56
C GLN A 85 17.67 -9.11 -2.73
N GLY A 86 18.82 -8.43 -2.70
CA GLY A 86 19.21 -7.47 -3.72
C GLY A 86 18.22 -6.32 -3.83
N THR A 87 17.64 -5.90 -2.71
CA THR A 87 16.70 -4.80 -2.66
C THR A 87 17.05 -3.82 -1.56
N THR A 88 16.98 -2.55 -1.87
CA THR A 88 17.12 -1.45 -0.90
C THR A 88 15.77 -0.99 -0.37
N ARG A 89 14.69 -1.67 -0.75
CA ARG A 89 13.32 -1.37 -0.33
C ARG A 89 12.95 -2.17 0.91
N THR A 90 12.81 -1.48 2.04
CA THR A 90 12.52 -2.09 3.35
C THR A 90 11.15 -2.77 3.40
N GLU A 91 10.19 -2.32 2.59
CA GLU A 91 8.88 -2.97 2.45
C GLU A 91 8.98 -4.35 1.78
N GLU A 92 9.88 -4.55 0.84
CA GLU A 92 10.07 -5.86 0.18
C GLU A 92 10.68 -6.86 1.16
N LEU A 93 11.65 -6.42 1.97
CA LEU A 93 12.19 -7.23 3.05
C LEU A 93 11.09 -7.74 3.99
N LEU A 94 10.21 -6.84 4.44
CA LEU A 94 9.11 -7.22 5.33
C LEU A 94 8.09 -8.12 4.64
N ASN A 95 7.72 -7.82 3.39
CA ASN A 95 6.75 -8.62 2.62
C ASN A 95 7.26 -10.03 2.27
N SER A 96 8.57 -10.27 2.39
CA SER A 96 9.15 -11.60 2.26
C SER A 96 8.81 -12.52 3.45
N LEU A 97 8.42 -11.95 4.59
CA LEU A 97 8.03 -12.72 5.77
C LEU A 97 6.63 -13.33 5.58
N PRO A 98 6.44 -14.62 5.92
CA PRO A 98 5.13 -15.27 5.86
C PRO A 98 4.06 -14.62 6.74
N GLN A 99 4.45 -13.95 7.84
CA GLN A 99 3.58 -13.26 8.78
C GLN A 99 3.10 -11.88 8.30
N VAL A 100 3.70 -11.36 7.23
CA VAL A 100 3.39 -10.05 6.67
C VAL A 100 2.56 -10.23 5.41
N ASN A 101 1.41 -9.58 5.36
CA ASN A 101 0.66 -9.43 4.12
C ASN A 101 1.18 -8.21 3.37
N SER A 102 1.02 -8.20 2.05
CA SER A 102 1.42 -7.05 1.27
C SER A 102 0.61 -5.83 1.65
N GLY A 103 1.30 -4.84 2.19
CA GLY A 103 0.78 -3.49 2.33
C GLY A 103 0.86 -2.74 0.99
N LEU A 104 0.86 -1.41 1.05
CA LEU A 104 1.14 -0.58 -0.12
C LEU A 104 2.62 -0.71 -0.51
N THR A 105 2.86 -1.03 -1.78
CA THR A 105 4.21 -1.12 -2.39
C THR A 105 4.17 -0.47 -3.77
N LEU A 106 5.31 -0.30 -4.42
CA LEU A 106 5.35 0.24 -5.79
C LEU A 106 4.58 -0.62 -6.79
N GLY A 107 4.55 -1.93 -6.62
CA GLY A 107 3.81 -2.87 -7.47
C GLY A 107 2.34 -3.06 -7.05
N ALA A 108 2.04 -3.04 -5.74
CA ALA A 108 0.68 -3.23 -5.22
C ALA A 108 -0.18 -1.96 -5.24
N ASN A 109 0.41 -0.78 -5.42
CA ASN A 109 -0.26 0.52 -5.52
C ASN A 109 -0.64 0.86 -6.98
N GLY A 110 -1.29 -0.05 -7.69
CA GLY A 110 -1.79 0.23 -9.03
C GLY A 110 -2.87 1.32 -9.07
N ALA A 111 -3.23 1.77 -10.27
CA ALA A 111 -4.22 2.83 -10.49
C ALA A 111 -5.60 2.55 -9.87
N SER A 112 -5.91 1.30 -9.55
CA SER A 112 -7.19 0.87 -8.99
C SER A 112 -7.25 0.86 -7.45
N VAL A 113 -6.13 1.17 -6.76
CA VAL A 113 -6.06 1.10 -5.28
C VAL A 113 -6.23 2.49 -4.67
N ALA A 114 -7.31 2.71 -3.94
CA ALA A 114 -7.56 3.93 -3.18
C ALA A 114 -7.37 3.69 -1.66
N PRO A 115 -6.87 4.67 -0.89
CA PRO A 115 -6.33 5.96 -1.34
C PRO A 115 -4.92 5.83 -1.93
N LEU A 116 -4.71 6.40 -3.10
CA LEU A 116 -3.38 6.49 -3.69
C LEU A 116 -2.56 7.54 -2.94
N THR A 117 -1.44 7.14 -2.36
CA THR A 117 -0.56 8.07 -1.63
C THR A 117 0.91 7.94 -2.04
N GLY A 118 1.29 6.87 -2.70
CA GLY A 118 2.68 6.60 -3.02
C GLY A 118 3.53 6.07 -1.87
N THR A 119 2.97 5.95 -0.66
CA THR A 119 3.67 5.43 0.52
C THR A 119 3.85 3.92 0.48
N ALA A 120 4.85 3.40 1.19
CA ALA A 120 5.07 1.98 1.43
C ALA A 120 4.70 1.63 2.89
N THR A 121 3.88 0.61 3.10
CA THR A 121 3.36 0.27 4.43
C THR A 121 3.61 -1.18 4.81
N ALA A 122 3.65 -1.45 6.12
CA ALA A 122 3.67 -2.81 6.68
C ALA A 122 2.28 -3.22 7.14
N ASP A 123 1.87 -4.44 6.82
CA ASP A 123 0.61 -5.04 7.29
C ASP A 123 0.87 -6.42 7.91
N LEU A 124 1.06 -6.44 9.22
CA LEU A 124 1.21 -7.69 9.97
C LEU A 124 -0.14 -8.42 10.04
N ARG A 125 -0.13 -9.71 9.72
CA ARG A 125 -1.31 -10.59 9.79
C ARG A 125 -2.48 -10.19 8.87
N GLY A 126 -2.30 -9.23 7.98
CA GLY A 126 -3.36 -8.77 7.09
C GLY A 126 -4.54 -8.11 7.79
N ILE A 127 -4.34 -7.53 8.98
CA ILE A 127 -5.41 -6.81 9.69
C ILE A 127 -5.36 -5.29 9.49
N GLY A 128 -4.56 -4.86 8.52
CA GLY A 128 -4.45 -3.48 8.02
C GLY A 128 -3.27 -2.71 8.61
N ALA A 129 -2.62 -1.89 7.77
CA ALA A 129 -1.42 -1.14 8.13
C ALA A 129 -1.61 -0.19 9.32
N PHE A 130 -2.82 0.33 9.56
CA PHE A 130 -3.13 1.16 10.75
C PHE A 130 -3.07 0.38 12.08
N ARG A 131 -2.96 -0.94 12.04
CA ARG A 131 -2.89 -1.82 13.22
C ARG A 131 -1.52 -2.45 13.40
N THR A 132 -0.55 -2.03 12.57
CA THR A 132 0.86 -2.40 12.67
C THR A 132 1.67 -1.17 13.08
N LEU A 133 2.27 -1.20 14.25
CA LEU A 133 3.11 -0.10 14.72
C LEU A 133 4.52 -0.23 14.15
N VAL A 134 5.03 0.83 13.50
CA VAL A 134 6.42 0.89 13.03
C VAL A 134 7.24 1.83 13.88
N LEU A 135 8.40 1.36 14.30
CA LEU A 135 9.37 2.08 15.11
C LEU A 135 10.74 2.14 14.40
N VAL A 136 11.50 3.17 14.70
CA VAL A 136 12.94 3.28 14.40
C VAL A 136 13.65 3.53 15.71
N ASN A 137 14.60 2.64 16.09
CA ASN A 137 15.31 2.66 17.36
C ASN A 137 14.35 2.73 18.57
N GLY A 138 13.21 1.99 18.51
CA GLY A 138 12.21 1.96 19.58
C GLY A 138 11.33 3.22 19.69
N LYS A 139 11.47 4.20 18.82
CA LYS A 139 10.67 5.45 18.80
C LYS A 139 9.79 5.49 17.56
N ARG A 140 8.56 6.04 17.68
CA ARG A 140 7.61 6.14 16.56
C ARG A 140 8.17 6.96 15.39
N THR A 141 7.82 6.56 14.18
CA THR A 141 8.15 7.29 12.94
C THR A 141 7.28 8.55 12.78
N ALA A 142 7.62 9.39 11.81
CA ALA A 142 6.70 10.40 11.30
C ALA A 142 5.45 9.72 10.70
N PRO A 143 4.28 10.40 10.62
CA PRO A 143 3.16 9.94 9.80
C PRO A 143 3.58 9.84 8.33
N GLY A 144 3.04 8.88 7.60
CA GLY A 144 3.38 8.66 6.20
C GLY A 144 2.77 9.70 5.25
N ASP A 145 1.47 10.00 5.44
CA ASP A 145 0.73 10.91 4.58
C ASP A 145 -0.47 11.52 5.34
N PRO A 146 -0.99 12.71 4.97
CA PRO A 146 -2.16 13.31 5.60
C PRO A 146 -3.45 12.48 5.51
N ILE A 147 -3.68 11.80 4.40
CA ILE A 147 -4.88 10.95 4.20
C ILE A 147 -4.65 9.50 4.58
N ASN A 148 -3.38 9.06 4.64
CA ASN A 148 -2.97 7.74 5.11
C ASN A 148 -1.81 7.87 6.12
N PRO A 149 -2.09 8.18 7.40
CA PRO A 149 -1.06 8.44 8.40
C PRO A 149 -0.35 7.19 8.94
N SER A 150 -0.55 6.00 8.37
CA SER A 150 0.31 4.84 8.65
C SER A 150 1.78 5.17 8.33
N ALA A 151 2.70 4.49 9.01
CA ALA A 151 4.13 4.73 8.79
C ALA A 151 4.54 4.43 7.34
N ASP A 152 5.31 5.33 6.75
CA ASP A 152 5.91 5.13 5.44
C ASP A 152 7.30 4.52 5.58
N LEU A 153 7.45 3.28 5.12
CA LEU A 153 8.72 2.53 5.15
C LEU A 153 9.79 3.13 4.23
N ASN A 154 9.39 3.97 3.27
CA ASN A 154 10.32 4.73 2.42
C ASN A 154 11.22 5.67 3.24
N THR A 155 10.82 6.03 4.47
CA THR A 155 11.58 6.91 5.34
C THR A 155 12.70 6.22 6.11
N VAL A 156 12.79 4.88 6.06
CA VAL A 156 13.81 4.10 6.76
C VAL A 156 15.07 3.97 5.89
N PRO A 157 16.25 4.41 6.36
CA PRO A 157 17.50 4.30 5.61
C PRO A 157 18.03 2.86 5.63
N SER A 158 17.82 2.11 4.53
CA SER A 158 18.23 0.70 4.40
C SER A 158 19.71 0.46 4.68
N VAL A 159 20.59 1.39 4.27
CA VAL A 159 22.04 1.32 4.44
C VAL A 159 22.49 1.26 5.91
N LEU A 160 21.67 1.77 6.84
CA LEU A 160 21.91 1.77 8.28
C LEU A 160 21.12 0.71 9.05
N VAL A 161 20.22 -0.03 8.41
CA VAL A 161 19.47 -1.10 9.10
C VAL A 161 20.45 -2.16 9.57
N LYS A 162 20.58 -2.32 10.88
CA LYS A 162 21.37 -3.39 11.51
C LYS A 162 20.55 -4.67 11.62
N ARG A 163 19.27 -4.53 12.00
CA ARG A 163 18.29 -5.60 12.03
C ARG A 163 16.87 -5.04 12.07
N VAL A 164 15.92 -5.86 11.73
CA VAL A 164 14.49 -5.59 11.88
C VAL A 164 13.87 -6.59 12.84
N GLU A 165 13.24 -6.11 13.88
CA GLU A 165 12.58 -6.90 14.89
C GLU A 165 11.06 -6.86 14.67
N VAL A 166 10.44 -8.00 14.42
CA VAL A 166 9.01 -8.12 14.16
C VAL A 166 8.37 -8.86 15.33
N LEU A 167 7.80 -8.10 16.26
CA LEU A 167 7.00 -8.62 17.36
C LEU A 167 5.58 -8.88 16.85
N THR A 168 5.14 -10.12 16.90
CA THR A 168 3.80 -10.52 16.47
C THR A 168 2.88 -10.70 17.68
N GLY A 169 1.76 -9.96 17.67
CA GLY A 169 0.77 -9.94 18.76
C GLY A 169 0.58 -8.56 19.37
N GLY A 170 -0.46 -8.40 20.17
CA GLY A 170 -0.84 -7.11 20.76
C GLY A 170 0.20 -6.59 21.75
N ALA A 171 0.73 -5.41 21.49
CA ALA A 171 1.77 -4.77 22.31
C ALA A 171 1.40 -3.32 22.72
N SER A 172 0.12 -2.96 22.68
CA SER A 172 -0.32 -1.60 23.02
C SER A 172 -0.05 -1.21 24.48
N ALA A 173 0.02 -2.17 25.39
CA ALA A 173 0.38 -1.88 26.77
C ALA A 173 1.83 -1.34 26.91
N ILE A 174 2.73 -1.78 26.02
CA ILE A 174 4.14 -1.38 26.03
C ILE A 174 4.35 -0.14 25.16
N TYR A 175 3.82 -0.13 23.91
CA TYR A 175 4.12 0.88 22.89
C TYR A 175 2.99 1.86 22.59
N GLY A 176 1.82 1.72 23.22
CA GLY A 176 0.65 2.57 22.99
C GLY A 176 -0.18 2.12 21.78
N SER A 177 -1.08 3.00 21.33
CA SER A 177 -2.00 2.75 20.21
C SER A 177 -1.29 2.20 18.97
N ASP A 178 -2.04 1.47 18.12
CA ASP A 178 -1.68 0.95 16.81
C ASP A 178 -0.87 -0.36 16.85
N ALA A 179 -0.30 -0.76 17.99
CA ALA A 179 0.36 -2.05 18.19
C ALA A 179 -0.65 -3.17 18.43
N VAL A 180 -1.55 -3.41 17.48
CA VAL A 180 -2.65 -4.39 17.55
C VAL A 180 -2.23 -5.72 16.92
N ALA A 181 -1.75 -5.70 15.68
CA ALA A 181 -1.18 -6.85 14.98
C ALA A 181 0.22 -7.19 15.51
N GLY A 182 0.94 -6.15 15.90
CA GLY A 182 2.30 -6.24 16.36
C GLY A 182 3.08 -4.95 16.16
N VAL A 183 4.40 -5.09 16.26
CA VAL A 183 5.37 -3.99 16.12
C VAL A 183 6.46 -4.41 15.16
N VAL A 184 6.82 -3.54 14.23
CA VAL A 184 8.02 -3.64 13.40
C VAL A 184 8.99 -2.57 13.86
N ASN A 185 10.13 -2.96 14.40
CA ASN A 185 11.15 -2.04 14.90
C ASN A 185 12.43 -2.17 14.07
N PHE A 186 12.80 -1.10 13.39
CA PHE A 186 14.07 -1.00 12.67
C PHE A 186 15.14 -0.50 13.61
N ILE A 187 16.14 -1.34 13.88
CA ILE A 187 17.32 -0.98 14.65
C ILE A 187 18.40 -0.52 13.68
N LEU A 188 18.77 0.75 13.78
CA LEU A 188 19.77 1.37 12.93
C LEU A 188 21.16 1.31 13.58
N ASP A 189 22.20 1.18 12.77
CA ASP A 189 23.60 1.25 13.20
C ASP A 189 24.01 2.71 13.42
N THR A 190 23.64 3.25 14.58
CA THR A 190 23.91 4.64 14.98
C THR A 190 25.32 4.86 15.49
N ASP A 191 26.05 3.77 15.76
CA ASP A 191 27.40 3.77 16.33
C ASP A 191 28.47 3.33 15.31
N PHE A 192 28.10 3.34 14.01
CA PHE A 192 29.02 3.02 12.91
C PHE A 192 30.27 3.89 12.99
N THR A 193 31.43 3.28 12.78
CA THR A 193 32.71 3.99 12.74
C THR A 193 33.43 3.69 11.42
N GLY A 194 33.89 4.72 10.74
CA GLY A 194 34.57 4.62 9.45
C GLY A 194 33.76 5.28 8.32
N LEU A 195 34.08 4.88 7.11
CA LEU A 195 33.38 5.28 5.88
C LEU A 195 32.83 4.03 5.19
N LYS A 196 31.53 4.02 4.92
CA LYS A 196 30.86 2.96 4.12
C LYS A 196 30.26 3.61 2.86
N LEU A 197 30.59 3.05 1.72
CA LEU A 197 29.95 3.33 0.45
C LEU A 197 29.19 2.09 0.02
N ASP A 198 27.92 2.22 -0.30
CA ASP A 198 27.07 1.13 -0.80
C ASP A 198 26.42 1.55 -2.12
N ALA A 199 26.51 0.69 -3.11
CA ALA A 199 25.88 0.91 -4.41
C ALA A 199 25.25 -0.41 -4.90
N GLU A 200 23.99 -0.35 -5.31
CA GLU A 200 23.25 -1.51 -5.79
C GLU A 200 22.44 -1.15 -7.03
N GLY A 201 22.36 -2.06 -7.98
CA GLY A 201 21.54 -1.91 -9.17
C GLY A 201 21.01 -3.23 -9.66
N GLY A 202 19.83 -3.19 -10.28
CA GLY A 202 19.19 -4.39 -10.80
C GLY A 202 18.19 -4.06 -11.89
N TRP A 203 17.70 -5.11 -12.55
CA TRP A 203 16.66 -5.01 -13.58
C TRP A 203 15.90 -6.33 -13.70
N TYR A 204 14.68 -6.22 -14.20
CA TYR A 204 13.85 -7.40 -14.47
C TYR A 204 14.12 -7.95 -15.88
N ARG A 205 14.08 -9.27 -15.99
CA ARG A 205 14.04 -10.01 -17.25
C ARG A 205 12.69 -10.75 -17.33
N GLY A 206 11.76 -10.22 -18.10
CA GLY A 206 10.44 -10.80 -18.34
C GLY A 206 10.42 -11.59 -19.65
N ALA A 207 10.01 -12.85 -19.63
CA ALA A 207 9.76 -13.61 -20.84
C ALA A 207 8.26 -13.64 -21.12
N ASN A 208 7.82 -13.06 -22.24
CA ASN A 208 6.43 -13.03 -22.69
C ASN A 208 6.17 -14.26 -23.58
N ASN A 209 5.77 -15.37 -22.99
CA ASN A 209 5.60 -16.66 -23.65
C ASN A 209 4.28 -17.37 -23.28
N ARG A 210 3.30 -16.64 -22.71
CA ARG A 210 1.95 -17.12 -22.44
C ARG A 210 1.10 -17.06 -23.71
N GLY A 211 1.30 -18.05 -24.58
CA GLY A 211 0.57 -18.16 -25.87
C GLY A 211 -0.95 -18.22 -25.72
N ASP A 212 -1.45 -18.75 -24.61
CA ASP A 212 -2.86 -18.77 -24.21
C ASP A 212 -3.42 -17.34 -24.08
N LEU A 213 -2.77 -16.48 -23.28
CA LEU A 213 -3.19 -15.10 -23.09
C LEU A 213 -2.99 -14.24 -24.35
N GLN A 214 -1.85 -14.41 -25.02
CA GLN A 214 -1.57 -13.71 -26.27
C GLN A 214 -2.62 -14.02 -27.36
N SER A 215 -3.21 -15.22 -27.38
CA SER A 215 -4.28 -15.56 -28.32
C SER A 215 -5.60 -14.86 -27.96
N ILE A 216 -5.92 -14.73 -26.68
CA ILE A 216 -7.07 -13.97 -26.17
C ILE A 216 -6.96 -12.50 -26.54
N GLU A 217 -5.79 -11.91 -26.31
CA GLU A 217 -5.49 -10.51 -26.64
C GLU A 217 -5.67 -10.25 -28.15
N ARG A 218 -5.09 -11.09 -29.00
CA ARG A 218 -5.24 -10.97 -30.46
C ARG A 218 -6.69 -11.13 -30.91
N ALA A 219 -7.44 -12.07 -30.32
CA ALA A 219 -8.86 -12.27 -30.66
C ALA A 219 -9.70 -11.02 -30.29
N SER A 220 -9.25 -10.23 -29.32
CA SER A 220 -9.87 -8.97 -28.92
C SER A 220 -9.31 -7.74 -29.66
N GLY A 221 -8.45 -7.93 -30.65
CA GLY A 221 -7.80 -6.84 -31.38
C GLY A 221 -6.66 -6.15 -30.61
N VAL A 222 -6.21 -6.73 -29.51
CA VAL A 222 -5.11 -6.21 -28.68
C VAL A 222 -3.78 -6.80 -29.15
N ASN A 223 -2.76 -5.98 -29.23
CA ASN A 223 -1.41 -6.38 -29.63
C ASN A 223 -0.65 -6.91 -28.40
N PRO A 224 -0.41 -8.24 -28.26
CA PRO A 224 0.22 -8.80 -27.08
C PRO A 224 1.71 -8.48 -26.98
N ALA A 225 2.21 -8.39 -25.76
CA ALA A 225 3.63 -8.40 -25.52
C ALA A 225 4.20 -9.79 -25.90
N THR A 226 5.35 -9.80 -26.60
CA THR A 226 6.02 -11.02 -27.06
C THR A 226 7.53 -10.96 -26.81
N GLY A 227 8.16 -12.14 -26.75
CA GLY A 227 9.61 -12.26 -26.60
C GLY A 227 10.11 -11.92 -25.20
N THR A 228 11.39 -11.68 -25.06
CA THR A 228 12.04 -11.33 -23.80
C THR A 228 12.26 -9.83 -23.71
N VAL A 229 11.90 -9.26 -22.57
CA VAL A 229 12.09 -7.82 -22.26
C VAL A 229 13.01 -7.64 -21.06
N TYR A 230 13.77 -6.56 -21.06
CA TYR A 230 14.58 -6.10 -19.94
C TYR A 230 14.09 -4.70 -19.57
N ASP A 231 13.66 -4.51 -18.32
CA ASP A 231 13.06 -3.25 -17.86
C ASP A 231 13.05 -3.16 -16.34
N GLY A 232 12.38 -2.14 -15.79
CA GLY A 232 12.20 -1.95 -14.35
C GLY A 232 13.52 -1.77 -13.62
N GLY A 233 14.48 -1.10 -14.26
CA GLY A 233 15.79 -0.85 -13.67
C GLY A 233 15.71 -0.15 -12.32
N THR A 234 16.51 -0.60 -11.35
CA THR A 234 16.66 0.01 -10.03
C THR A 234 18.11 0.41 -9.82
N GLY A 235 18.34 1.48 -9.10
CA GLY A 235 19.68 1.90 -8.68
C GLY A 235 19.61 2.64 -7.36
N ASP A 236 20.49 2.28 -6.44
CA ASP A 236 20.67 2.92 -5.13
C ASP A 236 22.15 3.20 -4.91
N VAL A 237 22.45 4.36 -4.37
CA VAL A 237 23.81 4.72 -3.92
C VAL A 237 23.69 5.43 -2.59
N SER A 238 24.42 4.94 -1.60
CA SER A 238 24.39 5.45 -0.25
C SER A 238 25.80 5.58 0.34
N VAL A 239 26.01 6.60 1.15
CA VAL A 239 27.25 6.83 1.90
C VAL A 239 26.94 6.97 3.38
N VAL A 240 27.77 6.33 4.23
CA VAL A 240 27.71 6.45 5.67
C VAL A 240 29.11 6.85 6.17
N PHE A 241 29.14 7.84 7.04
CA PHE A 241 30.35 8.26 7.74
C PHE A 241 30.10 8.25 9.25
N GLY A 242 31.01 7.63 10.00
CA GLY A 242 30.89 7.61 11.44
C GLY A 242 32.26 7.82 12.14
N LYS A 243 32.23 8.53 13.26
CA LYS A 243 33.46 8.81 14.02
C LYS A 243 33.15 9.01 15.50
N LYS A 244 34.05 8.45 16.34
CA LYS A 244 34.15 8.83 17.74
C LYS A 244 34.78 10.21 17.86
N ILE A 245 34.24 11.07 18.69
CA ILE A 245 34.69 12.46 18.96
C ILE A 245 34.87 12.66 20.45
N PHE A 246 35.60 13.72 20.86
CA PHE A 246 35.83 14.08 22.25
C PHE A 246 36.43 12.89 23.07
N ASP A 247 37.56 12.34 22.59
CA ASP A 247 38.25 11.21 23.20
C ASP A 247 37.36 9.98 23.49
N GLY A 248 36.33 9.76 22.61
CA GLY A 248 35.40 8.63 22.70
C GLY A 248 34.17 8.89 23.56
N SER A 249 34.04 10.06 24.20
CA SER A 249 32.82 10.44 24.95
C SER A 249 31.67 10.77 24.03
N GLY A 250 31.92 11.13 22.79
CA GLY A 250 30.87 11.39 21.77
C GLY A 250 31.02 10.51 20.57
N HIS A 251 29.92 10.37 19.85
CA HIS A 251 29.85 9.68 18.56
C HIS A 251 28.97 10.44 17.58
N VAL A 252 29.32 10.41 16.31
CA VAL A 252 28.51 10.93 15.21
C VAL A 252 28.47 9.91 14.08
N THR A 253 27.27 9.63 13.56
CA THR A 253 27.05 8.86 12.34
C THR A 253 26.19 9.69 11.41
N ALA A 254 26.63 9.91 10.19
CA ALA A 254 25.89 10.64 9.15
C ALA A 254 25.72 9.77 7.92
N PHE A 255 24.63 9.91 7.22
CA PHE A 255 24.38 9.20 5.98
C PHE A 255 23.68 10.09 4.94
N ALA A 256 23.86 9.74 3.68
CA ALA A 256 23.09 10.26 2.57
C ALA A 256 22.90 9.15 1.52
N GLY A 257 21.76 9.15 0.85
CA GLY A 257 21.43 8.15 -0.16
C GLY A 257 20.54 8.71 -1.26
N TYR A 258 20.66 8.08 -2.42
CA TYR A 258 19.83 8.33 -3.60
C TYR A 258 19.36 7.01 -4.18
N ARG A 259 18.06 6.89 -4.46
CA ARG A 259 17.45 5.73 -5.14
C ARG A 259 16.62 6.19 -6.32
N HIS A 260 16.68 5.41 -7.39
CA HIS A 260 15.81 5.54 -8.55
C HIS A 260 15.29 4.19 -9.00
N VAL A 261 13.98 4.12 -9.26
CA VAL A 261 13.29 2.95 -9.80
C VAL A 261 12.57 3.36 -11.08
N GLN A 262 12.77 2.59 -12.15
CA GLN A 262 12.10 2.82 -13.43
C GLN A 262 10.73 2.16 -13.45
N GLU A 263 9.79 2.75 -14.18
CA GLU A 263 8.48 2.17 -14.41
C GLU A 263 8.53 0.89 -15.25
N VAL A 264 7.51 0.05 -15.04
CA VAL A 264 7.15 -1.04 -15.96
C VAL A 264 5.68 -0.92 -16.28
N GLN A 265 5.36 -0.63 -17.53
CA GLN A 265 3.98 -0.49 -18.01
C GLN A 265 3.31 -1.85 -18.26
N GLY A 266 1.98 -1.90 -18.18
CA GLY A 266 1.17 -3.09 -18.45
C GLY A 266 1.41 -3.68 -19.84
N SER A 267 1.66 -2.84 -20.85
CA SER A 267 2.01 -3.26 -22.19
C SER A 267 3.32 -4.07 -22.31
N ARG A 268 4.11 -4.16 -21.24
CA ARG A 268 5.40 -4.86 -21.23
C ARG A 268 5.30 -6.34 -20.85
N ARG A 269 4.13 -6.79 -20.42
CA ARG A 269 3.89 -8.20 -20.02
C ARG A 269 2.65 -8.77 -20.71
N ASP A 270 2.74 -10.02 -21.13
CA ASP A 270 1.68 -10.75 -21.83
C ASP A 270 0.51 -11.19 -20.94
N PHE A 271 0.58 -11.01 -19.64
CA PHE A 271 -0.53 -11.23 -18.71
C PHE A 271 -1.27 -9.94 -18.34
N SER A 272 -0.81 -8.79 -18.81
CA SER A 272 -1.38 -7.47 -18.50
C SER A 272 -1.67 -6.62 -19.76
N GLY A 273 -1.67 -7.22 -20.93
CA GLY A 273 -1.97 -6.53 -22.17
C GLY A 273 -3.40 -6.02 -22.26
N CYS A 274 -4.36 -6.67 -21.57
CA CYS A 274 -5.71 -6.17 -21.33
C CYS A 274 -6.19 -6.58 -19.94
N THR A 275 -7.23 -5.91 -19.43
CA THR A 275 -7.95 -6.40 -18.24
C THR A 275 -8.72 -7.66 -18.65
N LEU A 276 -8.50 -8.77 -17.95
CA LEU A 276 -9.17 -10.03 -18.22
C LEU A 276 -10.47 -10.12 -17.42
N ILE A 277 -11.53 -10.52 -18.09
CA ILE A 277 -12.78 -10.91 -17.47
C ILE A 277 -13.07 -12.37 -17.78
N GLU A 278 -13.67 -13.06 -16.85
CA GLU A 278 -13.98 -14.48 -16.94
C GLU A 278 -15.09 -14.74 -17.96
N SER A 279 -14.96 -15.81 -18.70
CA SER A 279 -16.03 -16.42 -19.48
C SER A 279 -16.23 -17.88 -19.03
N ALA A 280 -17.21 -18.59 -19.57
CA ALA A 280 -17.56 -19.93 -19.10
C ALA A 280 -16.36 -20.90 -19.00
N SER A 281 -15.36 -20.82 -19.88
CA SER A 281 -14.21 -21.75 -19.91
C SER A 281 -12.87 -21.08 -20.19
N SER A 282 -12.84 -19.76 -20.36
CA SER A 282 -11.62 -19.01 -20.68
C SER A 282 -11.73 -17.59 -20.16
N TYR A 283 -10.73 -16.76 -20.47
CA TYR A 283 -10.79 -15.31 -20.31
C TYR A 283 -11.14 -14.64 -21.64
N GLN A 284 -11.59 -13.40 -21.55
CA GLN A 284 -11.66 -12.45 -22.65
C GLN A 284 -11.19 -11.08 -22.17
N CYS A 285 -10.78 -10.20 -23.09
CA CYS A 285 -10.41 -8.84 -22.74
C CYS A 285 -11.67 -8.01 -22.42
N LEU A 286 -11.67 -7.36 -21.26
CA LEU A 286 -12.60 -6.31 -20.92
C LEU A 286 -12.09 -5.00 -21.55
N LEU A 287 -12.80 -4.53 -22.57
CA LEU A 287 -12.49 -3.30 -23.27
C LEU A 287 -13.52 -2.21 -22.93
N ASP A 288 -13.11 -0.96 -23.01
CA ASP A 288 -13.90 0.20 -22.63
C ASP A 288 -14.62 0.80 -23.85
N GLY A 289 -15.90 1.13 -23.70
CA GLY A 289 -16.68 1.87 -24.70
C GLY A 289 -16.24 3.33 -24.87
N THR A 290 -15.37 3.83 -24.02
CA THR A 290 -14.73 5.16 -24.14
C THR A 290 -13.64 5.12 -25.20
N THR A 291 -13.99 5.36 -26.45
CA THR A 291 -13.09 5.16 -27.60
C THR A 291 -12.47 6.46 -28.09
N PRO A 292 -11.31 6.44 -28.77
CA PRO A 292 -10.77 7.64 -29.41
C PRO A 292 -11.67 8.23 -30.50
N ALA A 293 -12.37 7.37 -31.25
CA ALA A 293 -13.35 7.79 -32.27
C ALA A 293 -14.67 8.32 -31.67
N GLY A 294 -14.87 8.14 -30.37
CA GLY A 294 -16.07 8.48 -29.62
C GLY A 294 -17.19 7.45 -29.78
N GLN A 295 -17.86 7.18 -28.67
CA GLN A 295 -19.14 6.51 -28.62
C GLN A 295 -20.22 7.56 -28.39
N PHE A 296 -21.19 7.65 -29.24
CA PHE A 296 -22.33 8.59 -29.15
C PHE A 296 -23.62 7.79 -28.98
N VAL A 297 -24.28 8.00 -27.84
CA VAL A 297 -25.54 7.31 -27.55
C VAL A 297 -26.66 8.38 -27.42
N PRO A 298 -27.45 8.63 -28.46
CA PRO A 298 -28.63 9.48 -28.37
C PRO A 298 -29.61 8.90 -27.34
N ASN A 299 -30.42 9.72 -26.69
CA ASN A 299 -31.36 9.26 -25.67
C ASN A 299 -32.29 8.15 -26.20
N GLY A 300 -32.16 6.93 -25.66
CA GLY A 300 -32.90 5.74 -26.10
C GLY A 300 -32.47 5.12 -27.44
N GLY A 301 -31.37 5.61 -28.04
CA GLY A 301 -30.80 5.13 -29.29
C GLY A 301 -29.72 4.05 -29.16
N THR A 302 -29.32 3.48 -30.29
CA THR A 302 -28.18 2.55 -30.38
C THR A 302 -26.87 3.30 -30.31
N PRO A 303 -25.80 2.70 -29.73
CA PRO A 303 -24.44 3.28 -29.71
C PRO A 303 -23.89 3.48 -31.13
N LEU A 304 -23.47 4.71 -31.43
CA LEU A 304 -22.82 5.11 -32.68
C LEU A 304 -21.35 5.44 -32.40
N THR A 305 -20.52 5.35 -33.43
CA THR A 305 -19.13 5.82 -33.40
C THR A 305 -18.82 6.61 -34.66
N LEU A 306 -17.77 7.46 -34.61
CA LEU A 306 -17.31 8.18 -35.81
C LEU A 306 -16.78 7.17 -36.83
N ASP A 307 -17.30 7.25 -38.06
CA ASP A 307 -16.76 6.45 -39.18
C ASP A 307 -15.43 7.02 -39.66
N THR A 308 -14.37 6.38 -39.26
CA THR A 308 -13.01 6.82 -39.60
C THR A 308 -12.68 6.72 -41.11
N ALA A 309 -13.44 5.93 -41.87
CA ALA A 309 -13.27 5.81 -43.32
C ALA A 309 -13.93 6.97 -44.07
N ASN A 310 -15.11 7.43 -43.63
CA ASN A 310 -15.84 8.55 -44.22
C ASN A 310 -15.50 9.88 -43.56
N GLY A 311 -14.82 9.88 -42.43
CA GLY A 311 -14.25 11.05 -41.77
C GLY A 311 -15.21 12.03 -41.13
N HIS A 312 -16.47 12.07 -41.50
CA HIS A 312 -17.49 13.04 -41.03
C HIS A 312 -18.91 12.45 -41.07
N ALA A 313 -19.04 11.21 -40.63
CA ALA A 313 -20.30 10.49 -40.50
C ALA A 313 -20.26 9.57 -39.29
N PHE A 314 -21.39 9.16 -38.77
CA PHE A 314 -21.48 8.11 -37.79
C PHE A 314 -21.79 6.75 -38.43
N ARG A 315 -21.45 5.69 -37.73
CA ARG A 315 -21.87 4.31 -37.99
C ARG A 315 -22.17 3.60 -36.66
N PRO A 316 -22.92 2.49 -36.68
CA PRO A 316 -23.07 1.66 -35.48
C PRO A 316 -21.71 1.23 -34.90
N LEU A 317 -21.59 1.26 -33.58
CA LEU A 317 -20.39 0.78 -32.86
C LEU A 317 -20.33 -0.75 -32.92
N VAL A 318 -19.21 -1.31 -33.25
CA VAL A 318 -18.95 -2.76 -33.37
C VAL A 318 -17.94 -3.20 -32.34
N ALA A 319 -18.38 -3.95 -31.32
CA ALA A 319 -17.50 -4.58 -30.35
C ALA A 319 -16.89 -5.89 -30.92
N PRO A 320 -15.63 -6.24 -30.59
CA PRO A 320 -14.67 -5.48 -29.78
C PRO A 320 -13.85 -4.46 -30.60
N ALA A 321 -14.00 -4.41 -31.92
CA ALA A 321 -13.10 -3.69 -32.83
C ALA A 321 -13.04 -2.17 -32.57
N ASP A 322 -14.13 -1.57 -32.10
CA ASP A 322 -14.20 -0.14 -31.81
C ASP A 322 -13.92 0.19 -30.33
N LEU A 323 -13.74 -0.80 -29.46
CA LEU A 323 -13.53 -0.57 -28.05
C LEU A 323 -12.06 -0.22 -27.73
N PHE A 324 -11.86 0.48 -26.63
CA PHE A 324 -10.54 0.92 -26.20
C PHE A 324 -9.97 0.00 -25.11
N ASN A 325 -8.67 -0.23 -25.17
CA ASN A 325 -7.94 -0.98 -24.14
C ASN A 325 -7.16 -0.03 -23.21
N PRO A 326 -7.56 0.18 -21.95
CA PRO A 326 -6.87 1.06 -21.02
C PRO A 326 -5.63 0.43 -20.38
N ALA A 327 -5.56 -0.91 -20.26
CA ALA A 327 -4.54 -1.62 -19.49
C ALA A 327 -3.07 -1.32 -19.88
N PRO A 328 -2.72 -1.12 -21.16
CA PRO A 328 -1.35 -0.79 -21.55
C PRO A 328 -0.81 0.52 -20.99
N TYR A 329 -1.69 1.42 -20.56
CA TYR A 329 -1.33 2.74 -20.04
C TYR A 329 -1.01 2.72 -18.54
N GLN A 330 -1.38 1.65 -17.84
CA GLN A 330 -1.21 1.51 -16.39
C GLN A 330 0.17 0.91 -16.06
N ASP A 331 0.74 1.33 -14.93
CA ASP A 331 2.04 0.84 -14.48
C ASP A 331 1.89 -0.43 -13.62
N LEU A 332 2.61 -1.50 -13.96
CA LEU A 332 2.81 -2.67 -13.09
C LEU A 332 3.79 -2.37 -11.96
N GLN A 333 4.79 -1.53 -12.23
CA GLN A 333 5.70 -0.93 -11.27
C GLN A 333 5.78 0.56 -11.55
N ARG A 334 5.52 1.37 -10.55
CA ARG A 334 5.61 2.83 -10.65
C ARG A 334 7.06 3.31 -10.63
N PRO A 335 7.40 4.40 -11.33
CA PRO A 335 8.66 5.07 -11.13
C PRO A 335 8.73 5.69 -9.74
N ASP A 336 9.92 5.64 -9.14
CA ASP A 336 10.19 6.22 -7.82
C ASP A 336 11.56 6.88 -7.82
N THR A 337 11.67 8.03 -7.16
CA THR A 337 12.93 8.72 -6.94
C THR A 337 12.97 9.21 -5.50
N ARG A 338 14.00 8.79 -4.76
CA ARG A 338 14.15 9.09 -3.35
C ARG A 338 15.53 9.67 -3.02
N TYR A 339 15.52 10.70 -2.20
CA TYR A 339 16.69 11.25 -1.52
C TYR A 339 16.50 11.09 -0.03
N ASN A 340 17.50 10.60 0.67
CA ASN A 340 17.49 10.52 2.11
C ASN A 340 18.83 11.00 2.68
N ALA A 341 18.78 11.60 3.86
CA ALA A 341 19.95 12.01 4.60
C ALA A 341 19.63 12.10 6.08
N GLY A 342 20.65 11.94 6.92
CA GLY A 342 20.45 12.11 8.34
C GLY A 342 21.75 12.07 9.14
N VAL A 343 21.61 12.38 10.42
CA VAL A 343 22.71 12.37 11.37
C VAL A 343 22.22 11.84 12.73
N PHE A 344 23.01 11.00 13.33
CA PHE A 344 22.85 10.46 14.67
C PHE A 344 24.01 10.91 15.51
N THR A 345 23.74 11.43 16.70
CA THR A 345 24.80 11.84 17.62
C THR A 345 24.53 11.32 19.02
N SER A 346 25.59 11.01 19.74
CA SER A 346 25.52 10.73 21.15
C SER A 346 26.69 11.40 21.86
N TYR A 347 26.48 11.82 23.12
CA TYR A 347 27.51 12.38 23.97
C TYR A 347 27.27 11.97 25.41
N LYS A 348 28.22 11.23 25.95
CA LYS A 348 28.22 10.76 27.33
C LYS A 348 28.94 11.74 28.26
N PHE A 349 28.17 12.55 28.99
CA PHE A 349 28.72 13.44 30.00
C PHE A 349 29.15 12.70 31.26
N SER A 350 28.41 11.66 31.64
CA SER A 350 28.63 10.76 32.75
C SER A 350 27.80 9.50 32.59
N GLU A 351 27.93 8.51 33.49
CA GLU A 351 27.03 7.35 33.52
C GLU A 351 25.57 7.75 33.72
N ALA A 352 25.35 8.84 34.48
CA ALA A 352 24.03 9.37 34.73
C ALA A 352 23.45 10.19 33.56
N MET A 353 24.27 10.59 32.58
CA MET A 353 23.81 11.53 31.58
C MET A 353 24.44 11.28 30.21
N ASN A 354 23.70 10.67 29.32
CA ASN A 354 24.04 10.46 27.92
C ASN A 354 22.96 11.13 27.03
N LEU A 355 23.36 12.21 26.37
CA LEU A 355 22.53 12.92 25.38
C LEU A 355 22.63 12.20 24.05
N TYR A 356 21.50 11.99 23.37
CA TYR A 356 21.46 11.46 22.01
C TYR A 356 20.51 12.25 21.13
N SER A 357 20.82 12.31 19.84
CA SER A 357 19.93 12.89 18.84
C SER A 357 19.90 12.09 17.55
N GLU A 358 18.75 12.11 16.89
CA GLU A 358 18.53 11.52 15.58
C GLU A 358 17.82 12.58 14.71
N ALA A 359 18.39 12.92 13.57
CA ALA A 359 17.73 13.79 12.59
C ALA A 359 17.76 13.09 11.23
N MET A 360 16.58 12.93 10.61
CA MET A 360 16.40 12.25 9.34
C MET A 360 15.52 13.10 8.43
N TYR A 361 15.88 13.18 7.17
CA TYR A 361 15.12 13.78 6.09
C TYR A 361 14.99 12.79 4.93
N THR A 362 13.79 12.71 4.37
CA THR A 362 13.52 11.92 3.17
C THR A 362 12.62 12.73 2.23
N GLU A 363 12.99 12.80 0.97
CA GLU A 363 12.14 13.28 -0.11
C GLU A 363 11.91 12.12 -1.07
N ASP A 364 10.66 11.74 -1.25
CA ASP A 364 10.21 10.65 -2.09
C ASP A 364 9.24 11.18 -3.14
N THR A 365 9.41 10.76 -4.40
CA THR A 365 8.56 11.15 -5.51
C THR A 365 8.22 9.95 -6.35
N THR A 366 6.93 9.64 -6.47
CA THR A 366 6.41 8.59 -7.34
C THR A 366 5.32 9.13 -8.25
N THR A 367 5.09 8.46 -9.38
CA THR A 367 4.06 8.84 -10.34
C THR A 367 3.20 7.64 -10.68
N VAL A 368 1.89 7.81 -10.62
CA VAL A 368 0.90 6.85 -11.15
C VAL A 368 0.47 7.34 -12.52
N ARG A 369 0.42 6.44 -13.49
CA ARG A 369 -0.04 6.73 -14.83
C ARG A 369 -1.36 6.04 -15.09
N TYR A 370 -2.22 6.74 -15.80
CA TYR A 370 -3.52 6.24 -16.22
C TYR A 370 -3.63 6.37 -17.74
N GLU A 371 -4.65 5.76 -18.30
CA GLU A 371 -5.05 6.05 -19.69
C GLU A 371 -5.37 7.55 -19.85
N PRO A 372 -5.35 8.09 -21.09
CA PRO A 372 -5.77 9.46 -21.37
C PRO A 372 -7.17 9.76 -20.79
N ALA A 373 -7.43 11.00 -20.38
CA ALA A 373 -8.75 11.40 -19.89
C ALA A 373 -9.86 11.11 -20.92
N GLY A 374 -11.05 10.83 -20.42
CA GLY A 374 -12.20 10.57 -21.30
C GLY A 374 -13.51 10.52 -20.57
N THR A 375 -14.58 10.86 -21.29
CA THR A 375 -15.95 10.67 -20.86
C THR A 375 -16.39 9.23 -21.09
N THR A 376 -17.28 8.71 -20.24
CA THR A 376 -17.86 7.37 -20.42
C THR A 376 -19.30 7.49 -20.93
N ALA A 377 -19.69 6.73 -21.93
CA ALA A 377 -21.06 6.71 -22.44
C ALA A 377 -21.99 5.82 -21.59
N THR A 378 -21.89 5.96 -20.26
CA THR A 378 -22.80 5.30 -19.32
C THR A 378 -24.05 6.17 -19.13
N SER A 379 -25.14 5.56 -18.71
CA SER A 379 -26.41 6.24 -18.42
C SER A 379 -26.36 7.18 -17.19
N SER A 380 -25.17 7.43 -16.61
CA SER A 380 -25.01 8.41 -15.55
C SER A 380 -25.17 9.82 -16.11
N ALA A 381 -25.93 10.66 -15.42
CA ALA A 381 -26.23 12.03 -15.83
C ALA A 381 -24.99 12.93 -16.05
N LEU A 382 -23.81 12.51 -15.56
CA LEU A 382 -22.55 13.25 -15.65
C LEU A 382 -21.89 13.24 -17.04
N ASN A 383 -22.25 12.30 -17.92
CA ASN A 383 -21.65 12.14 -19.25
C ASN A 383 -22.64 12.35 -20.40
N VAL A 384 -23.81 12.95 -20.09
CA VAL A 384 -24.79 13.34 -21.08
C VAL A 384 -24.63 14.82 -21.38
N PHE A 385 -24.41 15.13 -22.65
CA PHE A 385 -24.20 16.49 -23.13
C PHE A 385 -25.35 16.94 -24.02
N GLY A 386 -25.74 18.20 -23.88
CA GLY A 386 -26.68 18.84 -24.77
C GLY A 386 -26.00 19.28 -26.06
N ILE A 387 -26.36 18.66 -27.20
CA ILE A 387 -25.79 18.97 -28.49
C ILE A 387 -26.87 19.68 -29.31
N GLY A 388 -26.63 20.94 -29.67
CA GLY A 388 -27.58 21.70 -30.53
C GLY A 388 -27.72 21.04 -31.89
N CYS A 389 -28.96 20.89 -32.37
CA CYS A 389 -29.25 20.32 -33.70
C CYS A 389 -28.79 21.23 -34.87
N ASN A 390 -28.49 22.50 -34.59
CA ASN A 390 -27.87 23.45 -35.49
C ASN A 390 -26.34 23.61 -35.31
N ASN A 391 -25.69 22.69 -34.56
CA ASN A 391 -24.26 22.74 -34.34
C ASN A 391 -23.49 22.63 -35.67
N PRO A 392 -22.71 23.65 -36.08
CA PRO A 392 -22.05 23.73 -37.38
C PRO A 392 -20.92 22.69 -37.55
N LEU A 393 -20.52 21.99 -36.49
CA LEU A 393 -19.55 20.92 -36.56
C LEU A 393 -20.13 19.57 -36.98
N LEU A 394 -21.48 19.45 -37.02
CA LEU A 394 -22.16 18.25 -37.45
C LEU A 394 -22.37 18.24 -38.95
N SER A 395 -22.20 17.12 -39.60
CA SER A 395 -22.66 16.88 -40.96
C SER A 395 -24.19 16.68 -41.00
N ALA A 396 -24.80 16.79 -42.18
CA ALA A 396 -26.24 16.54 -42.34
C ALA A 396 -26.65 15.12 -41.92
N SER A 397 -25.80 14.10 -42.15
CA SER A 397 -26.06 12.73 -41.68
C SER A 397 -25.99 12.63 -40.16
N GLN A 398 -25.04 13.29 -39.51
CA GLN A 398 -24.90 13.31 -38.06
C GLN A 398 -26.07 14.06 -37.36
N VAL A 399 -26.56 15.14 -37.97
CA VAL A 399 -27.79 15.81 -37.52
C VAL A 399 -29.00 14.88 -37.64
N ASN A 400 -29.07 14.10 -38.70
CA ASN A 400 -30.13 13.08 -38.83
C ASN A 400 -30.03 12.05 -37.71
N ASP A 401 -28.85 11.53 -37.45
CA ASP A 401 -28.61 10.45 -36.49
C ASP A 401 -28.86 10.90 -35.04
N LEU A 402 -28.50 12.14 -34.66
CA LEU A 402 -28.62 12.63 -33.29
C LEU A 402 -29.98 13.37 -33.03
N CYS A 403 -30.56 14.00 -34.04
CA CYS A 403 -31.69 14.91 -33.88
C CYS A 403 -32.91 14.50 -34.66
N THR A 404 -32.85 14.47 -36.00
CA THR A 404 -34.06 14.31 -36.86
C THR A 404 -34.73 12.96 -36.63
N SER A 405 -33.96 11.88 -36.49
CA SER A 405 -34.44 10.54 -36.13
C SER A 405 -35.18 10.46 -34.81
N ALA A 406 -34.83 11.38 -33.89
CA ALA A 406 -35.49 11.52 -32.58
C ALA A 406 -36.64 12.53 -32.59
N GLY A 407 -37.02 13.07 -33.78
CA GLY A 407 -38.09 14.04 -33.91
C GLY A 407 -37.74 15.45 -33.48
N LEU A 408 -36.43 15.77 -33.32
CA LEU A 408 -35.94 17.09 -32.91
C LEU A 408 -35.78 18.00 -34.13
N GLY A 409 -36.19 19.27 -33.99
CA GLY A 409 -36.01 20.33 -34.96
C GLY A 409 -34.61 21.00 -34.88
N PRO A 410 -34.32 21.89 -35.85
CA PRO A 410 -32.98 22.53 -35.93
C PRO A 410 -32.62 23.42 -34.73
N LEU A 411 -33.60 23.90 -33.95
CA LEU A 411 -33.37 24.73 -32.78
C LEU A 411 -33.37 23.94 -31.47
N ASP A 412 -33.63 22.63 -31.54
CA ASP A 412 -33.69 21.77 -30.39
C ASP A 412 -32.27 21.29 -29.96
N THR A 413 -32.20 20.72 -28.79
CA THR A 413 -30.94 20.15 -28.22
C THR A 413 -31.13 18.69 -27.99
N ALA A 414 -30.33 17.86 -28.64
CA ALA A 414 -30.25 16.43 -28.41
C ALA A 414 -29.45 16.14 -27.13
N GLN A 415 -29.98 15.26 -26.28
CA GLN A 415 -29.24 14.73 -25.13
C GLN A 415 -28.44 13.50 -25.58
N VAL A 416 -27.12 13.59 -25.58
CA VAL A 416 -26.24 12.54 -26.11
C VAL A 416 -25.26 12.12 -25.03
N ALA A 417 -25.27 10.85 -24.66
CA ALA A 417 -24.18 10.29 -23.83
C ALA A 417 -22.96 10.08 -24.73
N ILE A 418 -21.84 10.68 -24.33
CA ILE A 418 -20.59 10.66 -25.10
C ILE A 418 -19.52 9.93 -24.33
N GLY A 419 -19.00 8.83 -24.90
CA GLY A 419 -17.83 8.09 -24.42
C GLY A 419 -16.64 8.33 -25.34
N ARG A 420 -15.75 9.27 -25.01
CA ARG A 420 -14.58 9.58 -25.83
C ARG A 420 -13.30 9.64 -25.04
N ARG A 421 -12.29 8.88 -25.49
CA ARG A 421 -10.93 8.92 -24.95
C ARG A 421 -10.12 10.02 -25.64
N ASN A 422 -9.64 10.99 -24.88
CA ASN A 422 -8.89 12.15 -25.38
C ASN A 422 -7.40 11.80 -25.54
N ILE A 423 -7.09 10.89 -26.48
CA ILE A 423 -5.72 10.43 -26.73
C ILE A 423 -4.79 11.57 -27.18
N GLU A 424 -5.33 12.58 -27.84
CA GLU A 424 -4.61 13.75 -28.33
C GLU A 424 -4.11 14.64 -27.17
N GLY A 425 -4.80 14.61 -26.00
CA GLY A 425 -4.42 15.32 -24.80
C GLY A 425 -3.29 14.65 -24.00
N GLY A 426 -2.90 13.44 -24.38
CA GLY A 426 -1.87 12.67 -23.72
C GLY A 426 -2.34 11.89 -22.50
N GLN A 427 -1.43 11.10 -21.95
CA GLN A 427 -1.67 10.24 -20.80
C GLN A 427 -1.88 11.07 -19.53
N ARG A 428 -2.90 10.72 -18.73
CA ARG A 428 -3.06 11.28 -17.38
C ARG A 428 -1.97 10.73 -16.46
N SER A 429 -1.58 11.55 -15.50
CA SER A 429 -0.67 11.11 -14.45
C SER A 429 -0.94 11.84 -13.15
N ASP A 430 -0.68 11.14 -12.07
CA ASP A 430 -0.78 11.67 -10.72
C ASP A 430 0.56 11.52 -10.01
N LYS A 431 1.19 12.65 -9.72
CA LYS A 431 2.52 12.72 -9.12
C LYS A 431 2.39 13.01 -7.63
N PHE A 432 2.87 12.06 -6.82
CA PHE A 432 2.95 12.18 -5.36
C PHE A 432 4.36 12.54 -4.94
N GLN A 433 4.50 13.55 -4.10
CA GLN A 433 5.74 13.98 -3.48
C GLN A 433 5.58 14.05 -1.97
N HIS A 434 6.43 13.35 -1.24
CA HIS A 434 6.50 13.37 0.22
C HIS A 434 7.84 13.92 0.68
N LYS A 435 7.81 14.91 1.59
CA LYS A 435 8.99 15.45 2.27
C LYS A 435 8.81 15.18 3.74
N SER A 436 9.49 14.16 4.24
CA SER A 436 9.44 13.73 5.64
C SER A 436 10.65 14.22 6.41
N PHE A 437 10.40 14.74 7.61
CA PHE A 437 11.43 15.11 8.56
C PHE A 437 11.13 14.47 9.92
N ARG A 438 12.13 13.83 10.53
CA ARG A 438 12.06 13.26 11.87
C ARG A 438 13.24 13.73 12.70
N LEU A 439 12.94 14.21 13.91
CA LEU A 439 13.92 14.62 14.91
C LEU A 439 13.63 13.90 16.22
N VAL A 440 14.62 13.32 16.81
CA VAL A 440 14.60 12.81 18.19
C VAL A 440 15.70 13.51 18.98
N LEU A 441 15.35 13.97 20.16
CA LEU A 441 16.30 14.46 21.14
C LEU A 441 16.03 13.73 22.45
N GLY A 442 17.01 13.07 23.01
CA GLY A 442 16.80 12.31 24.23
C GLY A 442 17.98 12.31 25.17
N LEU A 443 17.67 12.03 26.41
CA LEU A 443 18.61 11.93 27.52
C LEU A 443 18.36 10.60 28.24
N LYS A 444 19.41 9.79 28.39
CA LYS A 444 19.34 8.50 29.08
C LYS A 444 20.56 8.34 30.02
N GLY A 445 20.41 7.50 31.02
CA GLY A 445 21.51 7.23 31.96
C GLY A 445 21.06 6.46 33.18
N GLU A 446 22.02 6.22 34.08
CA GLU A 446 21.81 5.59 35.37
C GLU A 446 21.75 6.65 36.47
N ILE A 447 20.57 6.77 37.13
CA ILE A 447 20.40 7.70 38.26
C ILE A 447 21.15 7.19 39.47
N SER A 448 21.07 5.90 39.71
CA SER A 448 21.79 5.11 40.71
C SER A 448 21.61 3.66 40.33
N GLU A 449 22.57 2.81 40.75
CA GLU A 449 22.23 1.39 40.69
C GLU A 449 21.06 1.09 41.65
N PRO A 450 19.97 0.51 41.24
CA PRO A 450 19.64 -0.19 40.00
C PRO A 450 18.72 0.60 39.08
N TRP A 451 18.68 1.92 39.10
CA TRP A 451 17.73 2.74 38.37
C TRP A 451 18.35 3.43 37.15
N SER A 452 17.77 3.15 35.99
CA SER A 452 18.05 3.86 34.74
C SER A 452 16.84 4.64 34.21
N TYR A 453 17.07 5.60 33.33
CA TYR A 453 16.02 6.38 32.71
C TYR A 453 16.28 6.63 31.22
N ASP A 454 15.19 6.88 30.46
CA ASP A 454 15.20 7.41 29.11
C ASP A 454 14.07 8.43 28.96
N ALA A 455 14.43 9.68 28.66
CA ALA A 455 13.48 10.75 28.38
C ALA A 455 13.75 11.31 26.99
N SER A 456 12.72 11.53 26.18
CA SER A 456 12.91 11.98 24.81
C SER A 456 11.76 12.82 24.28
N VAL A 457 12.10 13.68 23.32
CA VAL A 457 11.16 14.40 22.46
C VAL A 457 11.33 13.88 21.04
N VAL A 458 10.23 13.48 20.41
CA VAL A 458 10.18 13.07 19.01
C VAL A 458 9.31 14.07 18.26
N TYR A 459 9.83 14.62 17.19
CA TYR A 459 9.09 15.43 16.24
C TYR A 459 9.13 14.77 14.87
N GLY A 460 7.97 14.52 14.28
CA GLY A 460 7.85 13.97 12.94
C GLY A 460 6.85 14.78 12.12
N ARG A 461 7.21 15.10 10.88
CA ARG A 461 6.34 15.82 9.94
C ARG A 461 6.56 15.31 8.53
N VAL A 462 5.48 15.04 7.82
CA VAL A 462 5.47 14.86 6.38
C VAL A 462 4.68 15.99 5.73
N ASN A 463 5.24 16.58 4.69
CA ASN A 463 4.52 17.44 3.76
C ASN A 463 4.27 16.64 2.49
N SER A 464 3.01 16.58 2.08
CA SER A 464 2.54 15.85 0.90
C SER A 464 2.05 16.82 -0.15
N ARG A 465 2.36 16.52 -1.41
CA ARG A 465 1.80 17.18 -2.59
C ARG A 465 1.45 16.14 -3.62
N GLU A 466 0.22 16.17 -4.08
CA GLU A 466 -0.30 15.44 -5.22
C GLU A 466 -0.52 16.42 -6.37
N THR A 467 -0.14 16.03 -7.59
CA THR A 467 -0.32 16.85 -8.78
C THR A 467 -0.87 15.98 -9.91
N LEU A 468 -2.15 16.13 -10.19
CA LEU A 468 -2.83 15.53 -11.33
C LEU A 468 -2.55 16.33 -12.59
N SER A 469 -2.26 15.66 -13.68
CA SER A 469 -1.98 16.27 -14.99
C SER A 469 -2.81 15.61 -16.08
N ASN A 470 -3.18 16.38 -17.10
CA ASN A 470 -3.89 15.94 -18.31
C ASN A 470 -5.29 15.36 -18.05
N ASP A 471 -5.99 15.84 -17.02
CA ASP A 471 -7.42 15.61 -16.86
C ASP A 471 -8.20 16.66 -17.66
N ILE A 472 -9.52 16.56 -17.67
CA ILE A 472 -10.43 17.44 -18.40
C ILE A 472 -11.31 18.19 -17.41
N SER A 473 -11.49 19.50 -17.64
CA SER A 473 -12.50 20.30 -16.96
C SER A 473 -13.87 19.97 -17.55
N THR A 474 -14.80 19.48 -16.71
CA THR A 474 -16.17 19.13 -17.10
C THR A 474 -16.94 20.34 -17.61
N SER A 475 -16.77 21.49 -16.96
CA SER A 475 -17.44 22.73 -17.36
C SER A 475 -16.94 23.25 -18.71
N ARG A 476 -15.62 23.25 -18.93
CA ARG A 476 -15.03 23.67 -20.21
C ARG A 476 -15.36 22.68 -21.33
N LEU A 477 -15.39 21.39 -21.06
CA LEU A 477 -15.80 20.39 -22.03
C LEU A 477 -17.25 20.62 -22.48
N THR A 478 -18.15 20.87 -21.52
CA THR A 478 -19.56 21.19 -21.80
C THR A 478 -19.68 22.42 -22.69
N ASN A 479 -18.98 23.51 -22.37
CA ASN A 479 -18.94 24.72 -23.19
C ASN A 479 -18.39 24.46 -24.59
N ALA A 480 -17.33 23.65 -24.72
CA ALA A 480 -16.63 23.37 -25.98
C ALA A 480 -17.46 22.49 -26.94
N LEU A 481 -18.41 21.72 -26.41
CA LEU A 481 -19.35 20.89 -27.18
C LEU A 481 -20.62 21.65 -27.63
N ASP A 482 -20.98 22.76 -26.92
CA ASP A 482 -22.13 23.62 -27.29
C ASP A 482 -21.68 24.70 -28.26
N VAL A 483 -21.73 24.39 -29.55
CA VAL A 483 -21.19 25.21 -30.63
C VAL A 483 -22.30 25.71 -31.54
N VAL A 484 -22.25 26.99 -31.88
CA VAL A 484 -23.18 27.70 -32.79
C VAL A 484 -22.40 28.35 -33.95
N SER A 485 -23.09 28.70 -35.00
CA SER A 485 -22.49 29.41 -36.13
C SER A 485 -22.61 30.93 -35.94
N VAL A 486 -21.49 31.64 -35.90
CA VAL A 486 -21.48 33.13 -35.87
C VAL A 486 -20.78 33.63 -37.13
N GLY A 487 -21.50 34.20 -38.05
CA GLY A 487 -20.95 34.66 -39.34
C GLY A 487 -20.35 33.55 -40.20
N GLY A 488 -20.81 32.29 -40.03
CA GLY A 488 -20.26 31.13 -40.71
C GLY A 488 -19.08 30.45 -39.98
N VAL A 489 -18.64 30.98 -38.85
CA VAL A 489 -17.52 30.44 -38.05
C VAL A 489 -18.11 29.66 -36.87
N PRO A 490 -17.68 28.37 -36.65
CA PRO A 490 -18.03 27.63 -35.45
C PRO A 490 -17.50 28.32 -34.19
N THR A 491 -18.41 28.67 -33.28
CA THR A 491 -18.09 29.44 -32.07
C THR A 491 -18.87 28.83 -30.89
N CYS A 492 -18.21 28.68 -29.71
CA CYS A 492 -18.90 28.22 -28.51
C CYS A 492 -20.04 29.20 -28.16
N ARG A 493 -21.19 28.70 -27.71
CA ARG A 493 -22.29 29.55 -27.23
C ARG A 493 -21.82 30.44 -26.07
N SER A 494 -20.97 29.93 -25.16
CA SER A 494 -20.40 30.68 -24.04
C SER A 494 -19.55 31.90 -24.43
N VAL A 495 -19.02 31.92 -25.67
CA VAL A 495 -18.35 33.13 -26.23
C VAL A 495 -19.40 34.13 -26.65
N THR A 496 -20.54 33.71 -27.23
CA THR A 496 -21.59 34.61 -27.75
C THR A 496 -22.39 35.27 -26.64
N ASP A 497 -22.58 34.59 -25.50
CA ASP A 497 -23.27 35.14 -24.33
C ASP A 497 -22.36 35.76 -23.29
N GLY A 498 -21.03 35.66 -23.52
CA GLY A 498 -20.00 36.22 -22.66
C GLY A 498 -19.71 35.41 -21.36
N SER A 499 -20.32 34.26 -21.18
CA SER A 499 -20.12 33.43 -19.97
C SER A 499 -18.71 32.79 -19.90
N ASP A 500 -18.13 32.43 -21.04
CA ASP A 500 -16.70 32.09 -21.16
C ASP A 500 -16.12 32.50 -22.52
N PRO A 501 -15.55 33.69 -22.61
CA PRO A 501 -14.98 34.22 -23.86
C PRO A 501 -13.71 33.50 -24.34
N ARG A 502 -13.13 32.59 -23.52
CA ARG A 502 -11.92 31.84 -23.89
C ARG A 502 -12.25 30.51 -24.54
N CYS A 503 -13.52 30.11 -24.60
CA CYS A 503 -13.93 28.81 -25.10
C CYS A 503 -13.48 28.61 -26.56
N VAL A 504 -12.98 27.40 -26.83
CA VAL A 504 -12.58 26.92 -28.14
C VAL A 504 -13.40 25.68 -28.47
N PRO A 505 -14.11 25.62 -29.63
CA PRO A 505 -14.89 24.44 -30.02
C PRO A 505 -14.05 23.16 -30.04
N TYR A 506 -14.59 22.10 -29.43
CA TYR A 506 -13.97 20.77 -29.39
C TYR A 506 -14.65 19.88 -30.42
N ASN A 507 -14.06 19.83 -31.62
CA ASN A 507 -14.65 19.09 -32.74
C ASN A 507 -14.30 17.59 -32.68
N ILE A 508 -15.19 16.80 -32.07
CA ILE A 508 -15.11 15.33 -31.99
C ILE A 508 -15.96 14.62 -33.05
N TYR A 509 -16.58 15.35 -33.95
CA TYR A 509 -17.53 14.88 -34.98
C TYR A 509 -16.86 14.63 -36.33
N SER A 510 -15.57 14.93 -36.45
CA SER A 510 -14.77 14.67 -37.66
C SER A 510 -13.39 14.13 -37.33
N VAL A 511 -12.85 13.26 -38.19
CA VAL A 511 -11.49 12.74 -38.04
C VAL A 511 -10.49 13.91 -38.16
N GLY A 512 -9.59 14.02 -37.19
CA GLY A 512 -8.64 15.13 -37.11
C GLY A 512 -9.23 16.49 -36.76
N GLY A 513 -10.50 16.54 -36.33
CA GLY A 513 -11.19 17.79 -35.95
C GLY A 513 -10.73 18.41 -34.64
N VAL A 514 -10.08 17.62 -33.76
CA VAL A 514 -9.55 18.09 -32.49
C VAL A 514 -8.29 18.94 -32.69
N THR A 515 -8.35 20.20 -32.25
CA THR A 515 -7.22 21.12 -32.40
C THR A 515 -6.40 21.28 -31.14
N PRO A 516 -5.09 21.63 -31.21
CA PRO A 516 -4.30 21.93 -30.03
C PRO A 516 -4.89 23.05 -29.15
N ALA A 517 -5.57 24.02 -29.75
CA ALA A 517 -6.23 25.12 -29.04
C ALA A 517 -7.43 24.59 -28.20
N ALA A 518 -8.25 23.68 -28.76
CA ALA A 518 -9.34 23.03 -28.05
C ALA A 518 -8.81 22.15 -26.90
N LEU A 519 -7.74 21.37 -27.12
CA LEU A 519 -7.08 20.58 -26.09
C LEU A 519 -6.60 21.47 -24.94
N ASN A 520 -5.88 22.54 -25.24
CA ASN A 520 -5.39 23.49 -24.23
C ASN A 520 -6.54 24.15 -23.45
N TYR A 521 -7.70 24.34 -24.07
CA TYR A 521 -8.87 24.90 -23.38
C TYR A 521 -9.52 23.90 -22.43
N ILE A 522 -9.76 22.64 -22.87
CA ILE A 522 -10.46 21.64 -22.04
C ILE A 522 -9.57 20.95 -21.01
N THR A 523 -8.24 20.88 -21.25
CA THR A 523 -7.32 20.20 -20.32
C THR A 523 -7.21 21.01 -19.04
N GLU A 524 -7.30 20.29 -17.92
CA GLU A 524 -7.14 20.82 -16.57
C GLU A 524 -6.24 19.89 -15.75
N GLY A 525 -5.51 20.47 -14.83
CA GLY A 525 -4.78 19.75 -13.79
C GLY A 525 -5.36 20.05 -12.43
N GLY A 526 -5.01 19.25 -11.45
CA GLY A 526 -5.41 19.48 -10.07
C GLY A 526 -4.22 19.35 -9.12
N MET A 527 -4.29 20.05 -8.00
CA MET A 527 -3.28 19.95 -6.95
C MET A 527 -3.92 19.79 -5.58
N GLN A 528 -3.40 18.84 -4.83
CA GLN A 528 -3.73 18.67 -3.41
C GLN A 528 -2.44 18.73 -2.61
N SER A 529 -2.46 19.43 -1.47
CA SER A 529 -1.27 19.57 -0.64
C SER A 529 -1.63 19.61 0.84
N GLY A 530 -0.73 19.11 1.68
CA GLY A 530 -0.99 19.09 3.10
C GLY A 530 0.20 18.67 3.93
N PHE A 531 -0.06 18.46 5.19
CA PHE A 531 0.91 17.85 6.10
C PHE A 531 0.22 16.98 7.15
N ALA A 532 0.95 15.97 7.61
CA ALA A 532 0.70 15.30 8.88
C ALA A 532 1.89 15.51 9.81
N LYS A 533 1.60 15.78 11.08
CA LYS A 533 2.61 16.09 12.10
C LYS A 533 2.32 15.30 13.37
N ARG A 534 3.38 14.82 14.01
CA ARG A 534 3.36 14.15 15.30
C ARG A 534 4.45 14.71 16.20
N THR A 535 4.11 15.04 17.44
CA THR A 535 5.06 15.42 18.48
C THR A 535 4.81 14.54 19.70
N ILE A 536 5.87 13.94 20.23
CA ILE A 536 5.81 13.03 21.38
C ILE A 536 6.83 13.51 22.40
N VAL A 537 6.40 13.63 23.65
CA VAL A 537 7.29 13.80 24.81
C VAL A 537 7.08 12.58 25.70
N SER A 538 8.12 11.84 25.96
CA SER A 538 8.03 10.61 26.76
C SER A 538 9.19 10.51 27.76
N GLY A 539 8.93 9.89 28.91
CA GLY A 539 9.93 9.56 29.90
C GLY A 539 9.61 8.24 30.58
N GLN A 540 10.64 7.47 30.88
CA GLN A 540 10.53 6.21 31.60
C GLN A 540 11.66 6.03 32.59
N LEU A 541 11.35 5.30 33.67
CA LEU A 541 12.29 4.81 34.68
C LEU A 541 12.25 3.29 34.64
N ILE A 542 13.42 2.67 34.70
CA ILE A 542 13.59 1.23 34.74
C ILE A 542 14.36 0.90 36.01
N GLY A 543 13.87 -0.05 36.80
CA GLY A 543 14.47 -0.48 38.08
C GLY A 543 14.65 -1.99 38.14
N GLU A 544 15.82 -2.43 38.56
CA GLU A 544 16.13 -3.83 38.88
C GLU A 544 16.18 -3.98 40.40
N LEU A 545 15.12 -4.46 41.00
CA LEU A 545 14.87 -4.35 42.42
C LEU A 545 15.55 -5.45 43.27
N GLU A 546 16.35 -6.32 42.65
CA GLU A 546 17.14 -7.35 43.35
C GLU A 546 18.01 -6.75 44.44
N LYS A 547 18.64 -5.61 44.17
CA LYS A 547 19.48 -4.90 45.10
C LYS A 547 18.78 -4.49 46.40
N TYR A 548 17.48 -4.29 46.36
CA TYR A 548 16.63 -4.05 47.53
C TYR A 548 16.07 -5.33 48.17
N GLY A 549 16.50 -6.51 47.70
CA GLY A 549 16.01 -7.78 48.18
C GLY A 549 14.60 -8.10 47.70
N ILE A 550 14.02 -7.36 46.76
CA ILE A 550 12.68 -7.59 46.27
C ILE A 550 12.73 -8.67 45.21
N LYS A 551 12.60 -9.91 45.60
CA LYS A 551 12.61 -11.10 44.77
C LYS A 551 11.73 -12.21 45.34
N SER A 552 11.37 -13.17 44.48
CA SER A 552 10.73 -14.38 44.93
C SER A 552 11.69 -15.20 45.81
N PRO A 553 11.19 -15.84 46.89
CA PRO A 553 12.03 -16.73 47.70
C PRO A 553 12.60 -17.93 46.96
N LEU A 554 12.07 -18.25 45.75
CA LEU A 554 12.48 -19.37 44.92
C LEU A 554 13.24 -18.91 43.68
N ALA A 555 13.55 -17.60 43.53
CA ALA A 555 14.33 -17.04 42.41
C ALA A 555 15.65 -16.45 42.90
N GLY A 556 16.67 -16.56 42.05
CA GLY A 556 17.98 -15.94 42.26
C GLY A 556 17.95 -14.46 41.84
N THR A 557 17.21 -14.17 40.76
CA THR A 557 17.10 -12.81 40.24
C THR A 557 15.88 -12.05 40.82
N GLY A 558 15.99 -10.72 40.88
CA GLY A 558 14.98 -9.86 41.44
C GLY A 558 13.87 -9.43 40.45
N LEU A 559 12.87 -8.73 40.99
CA LEU A 559 11.82 -8.10 40.24
C LEU A 559 12.40 -6.93 39.41
N SER A 560 12.02 -6.83 38.12
CA SER A 560 12.30 -5.66 37.29
C SER A 560 10.99 -4.88 37.03
N VAL A 561 11.07 -3.56 37.03
CA VAL A 561 9.96 -2.66 36.84
C VAL A 561 10.32 -1.55 35.83
N ALA A 562 9.39 -1.23 34.93
CA ALA A 562 9.47 -0.01 34.13
C ALA A 562 8.18 0.78 34.33
N VAL A 563 8.31 2.09 34.59
CA VAL A 563 7.18 3.03 34.70
C VAL A 563 7.47 4.25 33.84
N GLY A 564 6.45 4.82 33.24
CA GLY A 564 6.65 6.00 32.42
C GLY A 564 5.37 6.70 32.02
N ALA A 565 5.57 7.83 31.35
CA ALA A 565 4.50 8.66 30.82
C ALA A 565 4.83 9.15 29.43
N GLU A 566 3.79 9.39 28.63
CA GLU A 566 3.89 9.92 27.29
C GLU A 566 2.79 10.96 27.05
N TYR A 567 3.18 12.07 26.41
CA TYR A 567 2.24 13.03 25.84
C TYR A 567 2.47 13.12 24.34
N ARG A 568 1.42 12.95 23.54
CA ARG A 568 1.46 12.96 22.09
C ARG A 568 0.44 13.92 21.49
N THR A 569 0.86 14.67 20.50
CA THR A 569 -0.02 15.50 19.66
C THR A 569 0.08 15.02 18.21
N GLU A 570 -1.07 14.86 17.58
CA GLU A 570 -1.15 14.54 16.15
C GLU A 570 -2.03 15.58 15.45
N SER A 571 -1.56 16.07 14.31
CA SER A 571 -2.25 17.11 13.52
C SER A 571 -2.21 16.74 12.05
N VAL A 572 -3.31 16.99 11.35
CA VAL A 572 -3.42 16.85 9.90
C VAL A 572 -3.98 18.13 9.30
N ARG A 573 -3.47 18.51 8.14
CA ARG A 573 -4.07 19.48 7.22
C ARG A 573 -3.91 18.97 5.80
N TYR A 574 -4.98 19.07 5.03
CA TYR A 574 -5.01 18.67 3.63
C TYR A 574 -5.92 19.62 2.87
N ASN A 575 -5.38 20.27 1.83
CA ASN A 575 -6.05 21.31 1.09
C ASN A 575 -6.02 20.98 -0.41
N PRO A 576 -7.16 20.64 -1.01
CA PRO A 576 -7.32 20.60 -2.45
C PRO A 576 -7.41 22.01 -3.04
N ASP A 577 -7.03 22.17 -4.30
CA ASP A 577 -7.23 23.39 -5.07
C ASP A 577 -8.69 23.57 -5.55
N ALA A 578 -8.92 24.59 -6.37
CA ALA A 578 -10.24 24.89 -6.89
C ALA A 578 -10.76 23.77 -7.82
N ALA A 579 -9.89 23.18 -8.66
CA ALA A 579 -10.29 22.16 -9.62
C ALA A 579 -10.86 20.92 -8.90
N TYR A 580 -10.20 20.47 -7.83
CA TYR A 580 -10.71 19.41 -6.96
C TYR A 580 -11.93 19.84 -6.15
N SER A 581 -11.90 21.06 -5.56
CA SER A 581 -12.94 21.48 -4.61
C SER A 581 -14.29 21.74 -5.26
N THR A 582 -14.29 22.20 -6.50
CA THR A 582 -15.52 22.40 -7.29
C THR A 582 -16.07 21.13 -7.94
N GLY A 583 -15.24 20.07 -8.03
CA GLY A 583 -15.59 18.85 -8.76
C GLY A 583 -15.58 19.03 -10.27
N ASP A 584 -14.79 19.99 -10.78
CA ASP A 584 -14.72 20.27 -12.23
C ASP A 584 -13.80 19.30 -12.98
N LEU A 585 -13.00 18.50 -12.28
CA LEU A 585 -12.19 17.45 -12.87
C LEU A 585 -13.06 16.24 -13.26
N LEU A 586 -12.97 15.83 -14.52
CA LEU A 586 -13.85 14.83 -15.11
C LEU A 586 -13.69 13.44 -14.49
N THR A 587 -12.45 13.06 -14.14
CA THR A 587 -12.13 11.67 -13.77
C THR A 587 -11.88 11.49 -12.27
N THR A 588 -11.85 12.58 -11.51
CA THR A 588 -11.64 12.56 -10.06
C THR A 588 -12.88 13.05 -9.31
N GLY A 589 -13.08 12.52 -8.11
CA GLY A 589 -14.16 13.01 -7.24
C GLY A 589 -13.83 14.37 -6.62
N THR A 590 -14.86 15.04 -6.11
CA THR A 590 -14.71 16.27 -5.33
C THR A 590 -13.93 16.01 -4.04
N ALA A 591 -12.95 16.84 -3.76
CA ALA A 591 -12.19 16.80 -2.51
C ALA A 591 -12.40 18.09 -1.70
N HIS A 592 -12.42 17.96 -0.37
CA HIS A 592 -12.60 19.12 0.51
C HIS A 592 -11.47 19.23 1.54
N PRO A 593 -11.17 20.44 2.01
CA PRO A 593 -10.14 20.65 3.02
C PRO A 593 -10.39 19.80 4.28
N THR A 594 -9.34 19.19 4.80
CA THR A 594 -9.35 18.46 6.06
C THR A 594 -8.36 19.11 7.01
N GLU A 595 -8.80 19.42 8.23
CA GLU A 595 -7.93 19.94 9.27
C GLU A 595 -8.38 19.44 10.64
N GLY A 596 -7.43 18.97 11.43
CA GLY A 596 -7.71 18.55 12.79
C GLY A 596 -6.48 18.22 13.61
N THR A 597 -6.66 18.30 14.93
CA THR A 597 -5.62 17.98 15.91
C THR A 597 -6.24 17.22 17.06
N PHE A 598 -5.55 16.22 17.58
CA PHE A 598 -5.91 15.56 18.81
C PHE A 598 -4.67 15.33 19.70
N HIS A 599 -4.93 15.10 20.97
CA HIS A 599 -3.91 14.90 21.99
C HIS A 599 -4.12 13.60 22.73
N VAL A 600 -3.02 13.00 23.18
CA VAL A 600 -3.01 11.77 23.98
C VAL A 600 -2.11 11.98 25.19
N SER A 601 -2.61 11.65 26.37
CA SER A 601 -1.83 11.61 27.61
C SER A 601 -1.89 10.19 28.15
N GLU A 602 -0.73 9.58 28.38
CA GLU A 602 -0.64 8.16 28.75
C GLU A 602 0.32 7.95 29.90
N GLY A 603 -0.07 7.04 30.82
CA GLY A 603 0.83 6.47 31.83
C GLY A 603 0.93 4.96 31.63
N PHE A 604 2.08 4.37 31.84
CA PHE A 604 2.30 2.94 31.68
C PHE A 604 3.21 2.35 32.75
N ALA A 605 3.02 1.06 33.01
CA ALA A 605 3.86 0.27 33.88
C ALA A 605 4.10 -1.12 33.29
N GLU A 606 5.28 -1.66 33.50
CA GLU A 606 5.68 -3.03 33.12
C GLU A 606 6.39 -3.69 34.29
N LEU A 607 6.10 -4.96 34.51
CA LEU A 607 6.70 -5.78 35.59
C LEU A 607 7.21 -7.08 34.98
N LYS A 608 8.40 -7.51 35.41
CA LYS A 608 8.96 -8.84 35.14
C LYS A 608 9.30 -9.46 36.49
N VAL A 609 8.66 -10.58 36.79
CA VAL A 609 8.71 -11.26 38.07
C VAL A 609 9.26 -12.67 37.86
N PRO A 610 10.57 -12.90 38.08
CA PRO A 610 11.10 -14.24 38.20
C PRO A 610 10.45 -14.92 39.43
N LEU A 611 9.66 -15.99 39.22
CA LEU A 611 8.95 -16.69 40.25
C LEU A 611 9.78 -17.82 40.85
N VAL A 612 10.40 -18.62 39.95
CA VAL A 612 11.23 -19.79 40.33
C VAL A 612 12.38 -19.89 39.40
N GLU A 613 13.58 -20.15 39.94
CA GLU A 613 14.81 -20.39 39.15
C GLU A 613 15.58 -21.57 39.74
N ASP A 614 16.26 -22.31 38.85
CA ASP A 614 17.18 -23.41 39.17
C ASP A 614 16.58 -24.47 40.13
N ARG A 615 15.31 -24.89 39.87
CA ARG A 615 14.67 -26.02 40.54
C ARG A 615 14.42 -27.19 39.61
N PRO A 616 14.33 -28.42 40.09
CA PRO A 616 14.00 -29.58 39.26
C PRO A 616 12.71 -29.34 38.47
N PHE A 617 12.76 -29.52 37.13
CA PHE A 617 11.69 -29.26 36.16
C PHE A 617 11.22 -27.81 36.08
N VAL A 618 11.91 -26.87 36.70
CA VAL A 618 11.66 -25.40 36.63
C VAL A 618 13.00 -24.69 36.65
N LYS A 619 13.71 -24.78 35.55
CA LYS A 619 14.94 -24.02 35.37
C LYS A 619 14.66 -22.51 35.44
N LYS A 620 13.54 -22.08 34.84
CA LYS A 620 13.08 -20.69 34.88
C LYS A 620 11.57 -20.65 34.80
N LEU A 621 10.94 -19.84 35.63
CA LEU A 621 9.50 -19.50 35.58
C LEU A 621 9.38 -18.00 35.82
N VAL A 622 8.93 -17.26 34.81
CA VAL A 622 8.80 -15.80 34.84
C VAL A 622 7.40 -15.38 34.49
N LEU A 623 6.84 -14.50 35.29
CA LEU A 623 5.57 -13.81 35.01
C LEU A 623 5.86 -12.38 34.53
N ASN A 624 5.28 -11.99 33.40
CA ASN A 624 5.34 -10.63 32.87
C ASN A 624 3.96 -9.99 32.96
N GLY A 625 3.90 -8.70 33.28
CA GLY A 625 2.68 -7.93 33.34
C GLY A 625 2.90 -6.52 32.80
N SER A 626 1.95 -5.98 32.08
CA SER A 626 1.99 -4.60 31.57
C SER A 626 0.61 -3.96 31.59
N ASP A 627 0.56 -2.67 31.88
CA ASP A 627 -0.66 -1.86 31.85
C ASP A 627 -0.35 -0.47 31.31
N ARG A 628 -1.27 0.08 30.51
CA ARG A 628 -1.23 1.44 29.99
C ARG A 628 -2.62 2.04 30.03
N TYR A 629 -2.70 3.18 30.71
CA TYR A 629 -3.91 3.98 30.77
C TYR A 629 -3.70 5.24 29.93
N ALA A 630 -4.59 5.48 28.98
CA ALA A 630 -4.49 6.57 28.03
C ALA A 630 -5.77 7.39 27.98
N HIS A 631 -5.62 8.72 27.87
CA HIS A 631 -6.69 9.66 27.62
C HIS A 631 -6.51 10.29 26.25
N TYR A 632 -7.47 10.04 25.35
CA TYR A 632 -7.52 10.59 23.99
C TYR A 632 -8.54 11.72 23.90
N SER A 633 -8.13 12.87 23.43
CA SER A 633 -9.03 13.94 23.04
C SER A 633 -9.43 13.75 21.56
N PRO A 634 -10.71 13.58 21.19
CA PRO A 634 -11.94 13.66 22.01
C PRO A 634 -12.53 12.31 22.45
N GLN A 635 -11.84 11.16 22.26
CA GLN A 635 -12.41 9.82 22.44
C GLN A 635 -12.52 9.38 23.91
N GLY A 636 -11.86 10.08 24.86
CA GLY A 636 -11.87 9.75 26.29
C GLY A 636 -10.83 8.69 26.69
N ASN A 637 -11.13 7.96 27.75
CA ASN A 637 -10.19 7.06 28.40
C ASN A 637 -10.23 5.67 27.79
N VAL A 638 -9.07 5.03 27.70
CA VAL A 638 -8.94 3.64 27.29
C VAL A 638 -7.78 2.98 28.04
N ASN A 639 -7.90 1.69 28.29
CA ASN A 639 -6.88 0.89 28.95
C ASN A 639 -6.42 -0.25 28.03
N ALA A 640 -5.09 -0.43 27.93
CA ALA A 640 -4.43 -1.56 27.28
C ALA A 640 -3.61 -2.30 28.34
N TYR A 641 -3.70 -3.63 28.38
CA TYR A 641 -2.96 -4.44 29.33
C TYR A 641 -2.47 -5.73 28.70
N GLY A 642 -1.45 -6.32 29.32
CA GLY A 642 -0.90 -7.60 28.90
C GLY A 642 -0.35 -8.40 30.07
N THR A 643 -0.38 -9.72 29.94
CA THR A 643 0.32 -10.63 30.84
C THR A 643 0.91 -11.77 30.04
N GLY A 644 2.05 -12.27 30.48
CA GLY A 644 2.76 -13.39 29.83
C GLY A 644 3.43 -14.28 30.86
N LEU A 645 3.47 -15.56 30.57
CA LEU A 645 4.16 -16.57 31.36
C LEU A 645 5.21 -17.27 30.51
N GLU A 646 6.41 -17.37 31.04
CA GLU A 646 7.50 -18.16 30.47
C GLU A 646 7.88 -19.25 31.46
N TRP A 647 7.94 -20.49 30.98
CA TRP A 647 8.36 -21.63 31.76
C TRP A 647 9.41 -22.44 30.99
N ALA A 648 10.62 -22.48 31.51
CA ALA A 648 11.68 -23.37 31.03
C ALA A 648 11.82 -24.52 32.04
N PRO A 649 11.33 -25.74 31.74
CA PRO A 649 11.57 -26.89 32.59
C PRO A 649 13.04 -27.29 32.63
N ILE A 650 13.74 -27.15 31.50
CA ILE A 650 15.18 -27.34 31.31
C ILE A 650 15.70 -26.25 30.35
N ASP A 651 16.99 -26.06 30.23
CA ASP A 651 17.58 -25.04 29.34
C ASP A 651 17.20 -25.23 27.86
N ALA A 652 17.03 -26.47 27.43
CA ALA A 652 16.72 -26.82 26.04
C ALA A 652 15.25 -26.60 25.64
N ILE A 653 14.33 -26.43 26.61
CA ILE A 653 12.89 -26.30 26.35
C ILE A 653 12.33 -25.09 27.09
N ARG A 654 11.62 -24.25 26.35
CA ARG A 654 10.88 -23.13 26.91
C ARG A 654 9.43 -23.13 26.38
N LEU A 655 8.48 -23.06 27.28
CA LEU A 655 7.07 -22.82 27.00
C LEU A 655 6.76 -21.35 27.24
N ARG A 656 5.95 -20.75 26.38
CA ARG A 656 5.54 -19.35 26.50
C ARG A 656 4.07 -19.17 26.18
N GLY A 657 3.45 -18.18 26.81
CA GLY A 657 2.06 -17.80 26.51
C GLY A 657 1.78 -16.39 26.96
N SER A 658 0.94 -15.68 26.21
CA SER A 658 0.54 -14.33 26.54
C SER A 658 -0.92 -14.06 26.26
N LEU A 659 -1.48 -13.13 27.04
CA LEU A 659 -2.79 -12.52 26.85
C LEU A 659 -2.59 -11.02 26.77
N SER A 660 -3.16 -10.36 25.77
CA SER A 660 -3.10 -8.90 25.70
C SER A 660 -4.40 -8.30 25.19
N ARG A 661 -4.72 -7.13 25.73
CA ARG A 661 -5.72 -6.22 25.19
C ARG A 661 -5.00 -5.03 24.59
N ALA A 662 -4.99 -4.98 23.26
CA ALA A 662 -4.44 -3.88 22.49
C ALA A 662 -5.53 -2.87 22.10
N VAL A 663 -5.11 -1.68 21.72
CA VAL A 663 -5.99 -0.56 21.38
C VAL A 663 -5.49 0.13 20.13
N ARG A 664 -6.41 0.55 19.25
CA ARG A 664 -6.15 1.52 18.18
C ARG A 664 -7.10 2.70 18.30
N ALA A 665 -6.56 3.90 18.50
CA ALA A 665 -7.36 5.11 18.41
C ALA A 665 -7.64 5.44 16.93
N PRO A 666 -8.82 6.01 16.62
CA PRO A 666 -9.05 6.58 15.29
C PRO A 666 -7.98 7.62 14.96
N ASN A 667 -7.47 7.60 13.73
CA ASN A 667 -6.46 8.56 13.30
C ASN A 667 -7.08 9.93 12.94
N ALA A 668 -6.24 10.94 12.72
CA ALA A 668 -6.71 12.29 12.47
C ALA A 668 -7.59 12.40 11.20
N TYR A 669 -7.30 11.63 10.15
CA TYR A 669 -8.11 11.64 8.93
C TYR A 669 -9.49 10.98 9.16
N GLU A 670 -9.54 9.86 9.90
CA GLU A 670 -10.79 9.19 10.27
C GLU A 670 -11.70 10.09 11.11
N LEU A 671 -11.13 10.96 11.95
CA LEU A 671 -11.88 11.87 12.80
C LEU A 671 -12.33 13.14 12.09
N PHE A 672 -11.45 13.74 11.29
CA PHE A 672 -11.56 15.14 10.87
C PHE A 672 -11.75 15.33 9.37
N SER A 673 -11.67 14.27 8.53
CA SER A 673 -11.94 14.45 7.10
C SER A 673 -13.32 15.04 6.89
N SER A 674 -13.42 15.99 5.97
CA SER A 674 -14.67 16.71 5.69
C SER A 674 -15.76 15.74 5.24
N GLN A 675 -16.96 15.97 5.71
CA GLN A 675 -18.14 15.20 5.26
C GLN A 675 -18.64 15.79 3.95
N VAL A 676 -18.69 14.94 2.94
CA VAL A 676 -19.00 15.33 1.56
C VAL A 676 -20.23 14.58 1.09
N LEU A 677 -21.17 15.29 0.50
CA LEU A 677 -22.29 14.72 -0.22
C LEU A 677 -21.83 14.35 -1.64
N GLY A 678 -21.79 13.07 -1.93
CA GLY A 678 -21.48 12.54 -3.26
C GLY A 678 -22.59 11.65 -3.78
N GLN A 679 -22.55 11.31 -5.05
CA GLN A 679 -23.46 10.35 -5.65
C GLN A 679 -22.83 8.97 -5.75
N SER A 680 -23.62 7.93 -5.50
CA SER A 680 -23.22 6.53 -5.65
C SER A 680 -24.16 5.85 -6.65
N SER A 681 -23.59 5.10 -7.59
CA SER A 681 -24.31 4.48 -8.69
C SER A 681 -25.04 3.21 -8.24
N PHE A 682 -26.18 3.37 -7.61
CA PHE A 682 -27.17 2.33 -7.35
C PHE A 682 -28.57 2.95 -7.26
N SER A 683 -29.57 2.14 -7.57
CA SER A 683 -30.96 2.60 -7.58
C SER A 683 -31.62 2.45 -6.21
N ASP A 684 -32.52 3.36 -5.87
CA ASP A 684 -33.43 3.21 -4.73
C ASP A 684 -34.56 2.23 -5.08
N PRO A 685 -34.66 1.07 -4.38
CA PRO A 685 -35.73 0.09 -4.64
C PRO A 685 -37.14 0.63 -4.37
N CYS A 686 -37.26 1.78 -3.68
CA CYS A 686 -38.54 2.45 -3.39
C CYS A 686 -38.91 3.52 -4.41
N ALA A 687 -38.07 3.81 -5.39
CA ALA A 687 -38.28 4.80 -6.42
C ALA A 687 -38.94 4.21 -7.70
N GLY A 688 -39.52 5.08 -8.49
CA GLY A 688 -40.25 4.72 -9.73
C GLY A 688 -41.72 4.45 -9.52
N PRO A 689 -42.47 4.40 -10.62
CA PRO A 689 -43.93 4.16 -10.61
C PRO A 689 -44.30 2.72 -10.19
N THR A 690 -43.34 1.79 -10.32
CA THR A 690 -43.47 0.38 -9.91
C THR A 690 -42.25 0.02 -9.07
N PRO A 691 -42.21 0.41 -7.77
CA PRO A 691 -41.05 0.15 -6.92
C PRO A 691 -40.77 -1.34 -6.77
N ALA A 692 -39.48 -1.71 -6.74
CA ALA A 692 -39.04 -3.10 -6.56
C ALA A 692 -39.27 -3.63 -5.12
N ALA A 693 -39.27 -2.72 -4.13
CA ALA A 693 -39.54 -3.04 -2.74
C ALA A 693 -41.02 -2.77 -2.39
N SER A 694 -41.60 -3.54 -1.48
CA SER A 694 -42.97 -3.37 -1.03
C SER A 694 -43.20 -2.07 -0.22
N PRO A 695 -44.47 -1.59 -0.13
CA PRO A 695 -44.80 -0.41 0.67
C PRO A 695 -44.34 -0.52 2.12
N ALA A 696 -44.46 -1.71 2.72
CA ALA A 696 -44.03 -1.96 4.12
C ALA A 696 -42.53 -1.86 4.29
N GLN A 697 -41.74 -2.38 3.33
CA GLN A 697 -40.27 -2.25 3.32
C GLN A 697 -39.85 -0.79 3.12
N CYS A 698 -40.47 -0.08 2.20
CA CYS A 698 -40.16 1.32 1.92
C CYS A 698 -40.49 2.24 3.09
N ALA A 699 -41.56 1.95 3.86
CA ALA A 699 -41.86 2.66 5.08
C ALA A 699 -40.75 2.56 6.13
N LEU A 700 -40.03 1.44 6.21
CA LEU A 700 -38.85 1.29 7.08
C LEU A 700 -37.73 2.28 6.75
N THR A 701 -37.61 2.67 5.49
CA THR A 701 -36.62 3.64 5.00
C THR A 701 -37.10 5.09 5.06
N GLY A 702 -38.29 5.36 5.64
CA GLY A 702 -38.82 6.70 5.81
C GLY A 702 -39.72 7.19 4.66
N VAL A 703 -40.13 6.34 3.72
CA VAL A 703 -41.13 6.67 2.70
C VAL A 703 -42.50 6.82 3.37
N LYS A 704 -43.15 7.96 3.22
CA LYS A 704 -44.45 8.25 3.84
C LYS A 704 -45.62 7.70 3.00
N PRO A 705 -46.80 7.49 3.64
CA PRO A 705 -47.99 7.20 2.89
C PRO A 705 -48.28 8.28 1.82
N GLY A 706 -48.49 7.86 0.56
CA GLY A 706 -48.66 8.76 -0.56
C GLY A 706 -47.41 9.11 -1.37
N GLU A 707 -46.22 8.87 -0.85
CA GLU A 707 -44.96 9.00 -1.61
C GLU A 707 -44.66 7.73 -2.44
N TYR A 708 -45.08 6.56 -1.96
CA TYR A 708 -44.84 5.28 -2.64
C TYR A 708 -45.43 5.25 -4.04
N GLY A 709 -44.62 4.90 -5.05
CA GLY A 709 -45.00 4.92 -6.45
C GLY A 709 -44.90 6.30 -7.12
N ASN A 710 -44.62 7.36 -6.35
CA ASN A 710 -44.50 8.72 -6.83
C ASN A 710 -43.07 9.29 -6.75
N ILE A 711 -42.12 8.56 -6.12
CA ILE A 711 -40.72 8.97 -6.07
C ILE A 711 -40.11 8.78 -7.45
N ALA A 712 -39.46 9.83 -8.00
CA ALA A 712 -38.81 9.75 -9.31
C ALA A 712 -37.75 8.64 -9.35
N ALA A 713 -37.77 7.81 -10.39
CA ALA A 713 -36.75 6.79 -10.61
C ALA A 713 -35.39 7.45 -10.91
N GLN A 714 -34.33 7.00 -10.26
CA GLN A 714 -32.96 7.50 -10.45
C GLN A 714 -31.98 6.35 -10.37
N SER A 715 -30.90 6.47 -11.12
CA SER A 715 -29.81 5.48 -11.19
C SER A 715 -28.70 5.73 -10.15
N SER A 716 -28.82 6.80 -9.37
CA SER A 716 -27.84 7.16 -8.33
C SER A 716 -28.54 7.65 -7.06
N VAL A 717 -27.86 7.48 -5.93
CA VAL A 717 -28.30 7.89 -4.60
C VAL A 717 -27.21 8.77 -3.97
N ASN A 718 -27.64 9.83 -3.30
CA ASN A 718 -26.74 10.70 -2.56
C ASN A 718 -26.21 9.98 -1.30
N VAL A 719 -24.90 9.96 -1.11
CA VAL A 719 -24.25 9.39 0.06
C VAL A 719 -23.30 10.40 0.68
N VAL A 720 -23.41 10.63 1.97
CA VAL A 720 -22.45 11.46 2.73
C VAL A 720 -21.30 10.58 3.17
N THR A 721 -20.11 10.83 2.69
CA THR A 721 -18.88 10.18 3.12
C THR A 721 -18.00 11.13 3.93
N GLY A 722 -17.03 10.65 4.69
CA GLY A 722 -16.09 11.48 5.44
C GLY A 722 -15.82 10.96 6.86
N GLY A 723 -15.14 11.79 7.64
CA GLY A 723 -14.76 11.49 9.02
C GLY A 723 -15.92 11.57 10.01
N ASN A 724 -15.65 11.04 11.21
CA ASN A 724 -16.61 11.07 12.30
C ASN A 724 -15.90 11.28 13.65
N ARG A 725 -16.14 12.42 14.28
CA ARG A 725 -15.53 12.79 15.57
C ARG A 725 -16.01 11.93 16.75
N ASN A 726 -17.11 11.19 16.57
CA ASN A 726 -17.71 10.34 17.59
C ASN A 726 -17.15 8.90 17.58
N LEU A 727 -16.17 8.62 16.73
CA LEU A 727 -15.51 7.31 16.69
C LEU A 727 -14.88 6.97 18.04
N LYS A 728 -15.05 5.73 18.46
CA LYS A 728 -14.40 5.15 19.65
C LYS A 728 -13.15 4.38 19.24
N PRO A 729 -12.17 4.23 20.15
CA PRO A 729 -11.04 3.35 19.91
C PRO A 729 -11.46 1.90 19.64
N GLU A 730 -10.80 1.28 18.68
CA GLU A 730 -10.87 -0.17 18.47
C GLU A 730 -10.14 -0.86 19.62
N THR A 731 -10.62 -2.03 20.01
CA THR A 731 -9.97 -2.88 20.99
C THR A 731 -9.73 -4.26 20.41
N ALA A 732 -8.56 -4.83 20.67
CA ALA A 732 -8.22 -6.17 20.21
C ALA A 732 -7.78 -7.05 21.37
N ASN A 733 -8.31 -8.26 21.43
CA ASN A 733 -7.80 -9.28 22.33
C ASN A 733 -6.91 -10.23 21.56
N THR A 734 -5.67 -10.39 22.03
CA THR A 734 -4.68 -11.29 21.46
C THR A 734 -4.30 -12.37 22.46
N TYR A 735 -4.20 -13.59 21.98
CA TYR A 735 -3.76 -14.77 22.72
C TYR A 735 -2.62 -15.41 21.96
N THR A 736 -1.51 -15.70 22.65
CA THR A 736 -0.42 -16.48 22.08
C THR A 736 -0.05 -17.65 23.00
N MET A 737 0.35 -18.76 22.41
CA MET A 737 0.85 -19.94 23.13
C MET A 737 1.85 -20.68 22.24
N GLY A 738 3.02 -20.95 22.77
CA GLY A 738 4.05 -21.63 21.97
C GLY A 738 5.17 -22.23 22.81
N PHE A 739 6.13 -22.80 22.08
CA PHE A 739 7.34 -23.35 22.68
C PHE A 739 8.57 -23.02 21.83
N VAL A 740 9.73 -23.00 22.50
CA VAL A 740 11.05 -22.86 21.89
C VAL A 740 11.89 -24.05 22.32
N LEU A 741 12.56 -24.68 21.35
CA LEU A 741 13.50 -25.77 21.55
C LEU A 741 14.91 -25.31 21.14
N THR A 742 15.87 -25.45 22.05
CA THR A 742 17.30 -25.18 21.81
C THR A 742 18.13 -26.33 22.36
N PRO A 743 17.97 -27.54 21.74
CA PRO A 743 18.62 -28.74 22.28
C PRO A 743 20.16 -28.68 22.20
N LEU A 744 20.68 -27.90 21.25
CA LEU A 744 22.10 -27.60 21.04
C LEU A 744 22.24 -26.11 20.73
N SER A 745 23.43 -25.55 20.91
CA SER A 745 23.70 -24.12 20.63
C SER A 745 23.52 -23.73 19.15
N ASN A 746 23.59 -24.68 18.25
CA ASN A 746 23.44 -24.47 16.80
C ASN A 746 22.05 -24.84 16.25
N ILE A 747 21.08 -25.22 17.12
CA ILE A 747 19.71 -25.56 16.74
C ILE A 747 18.71 -24.73 17.53
N LEU A 748 17.82 -24.06 16.84
CA LEU A 748 16.64 -23.40 17.38
C LEU A 748 15.43 -23.83 16.58
N PHE A 749 14.36 -24.18 17.27
CA PHE A 749 13.04 -24.38 16.66
C PHE A 749 11.97 -23.77 17.57
N SER A 750 11.01 -23.05 16.99
CA SER A 750 9.81 -22.58 17.71
C SER A 750 8.53 -22.83 16.95
N ALA A 751 7.47 -23.00 17.69
CA ALA A 751 6.10 -23.04 17.17
C ALA A 751 5.18 -22.24 18.10
N ASP A 752 4.42 -21.31 17.54
CA ASP A 752 3.59 -20.37 18.27
C ASP A 752 2.20 -20.25 17.64
N TYR A 753 1.19 -20.69 18.35
CA TYR A 753 -0.21 -20.37 18.05
C TYR A 753 -0.51 -18.94 18.44
N TRP A 754 -1.28 -18.25 17.63
CA TRP A 754 -1.75 -16.90 17.91
C TRP A 754 -3.20 -16.71 17.45
N ARG A 755 -3.94 -15.82 18.15
CA ARG A 755 -5.28 -15.39 17.79
C ARG A 755 -5.48 -13.93 18.14
N ILE A 756 -5.95 -13.14 17.17
CA ILE A 756 -6.25 -11.72 17.32
C ILE A 756 -7.72 -11.51 16.97
N LYS A 757 -8.46 -10.79 17.83
CA LYS A 757 -9.84 -10.40 17.56
C LYS A 757 -10.03 -8.92 17.85
N VAL A 758 -10.19 -8.14 16.80
CA VAL A 758 -10.51 -6.70 16.82
C VAL A 758 -12.01 -6.53 16.96
N LYS A 759 -12.42 -5.66 17.88
CA LYS A 759 -13.81 -5.24 18.11
C LYS A 759 -13.93 -3.74 17.87
N GLN A 760 -15.15 -3.28 17.58
CA GLN A 760 -15.44 -1.87 17.27
C GLN A 760 -14.60 -1.38 16.08
N TYR A 761 -14.45 -2.23 15.06
CA TYR A 761 -13.71 -1.92 13.84
C TYR A 761 -14.16 -0.58 13.25
N VAL A 762 -13.22 0.31 12.93
CA VAL A 762 -13.49 1.60 12.28
C VAL A 762 -13.54 1.39 10.77
N GLY A 763 -14.74 1.47 10.20
CA GLY A 763 -14.96 1.27 8.77
C GLY A 763 -16.09 2.13 8.22
N GLY A 764 -16.22 2.18 6.90
CA GLY A 764 -17.39 2.75 6.21
C GLY A 764 -18.45 1.67 5.98
N VAL A 765 -19.69 2.09 5.88
CA VAL A 765 -20.79 1.21 5.46
C VAL A 765 -21.26 1.68 4.09
N PRO A 766 -21.20 0.82 3.04
CA PRO A 766 -21.68 1.20 1.71
C PRO A 766 -23.15 1.62 1.71
N GLY A 767 -23.50 2.68 0.96
CA GLY A 767 -24.87 3.20 0.94
C GLY A 767 -25.89 2.19 0.43
N SER A 768 -25.56 1.43 -0.60
CA SER A 768 -26.40 0.34 -1.13
C SER A 768 -26.68 -0.74 -0.08
N PHE A 769 -25.64 -1.11 0.67
CA PHE A 769 -25.76 -2.07 1.76
C PHE A 769 -26.66 -1.54 2.89
N THR A 770 -26.48 -0.28 3.28
CA THR A 770 -27.30 0.40 4.29
C THR A 770 -28.79 0.37 3.89
N LEU A 771 -29.09 0.74 2.65
CA LEU A 771 -30.45 0.78 2.14
C LEU A 771 -31.09 -0.61 2.12
N ASN A 772 -30.41 -1.59 1.52
CA ASN A 772 -30.90 -2.96 1.39
C ASN A 772 -31.08 -3.64 2.76
N THR A 773 -30.17 -3.39 3.70
CA THR A 773 -30.28 -3.99 5.05
C THR A 773 -31.45 -3.38 5.82
N CYS A 774 -31.69 -2.07 5.70
CA CYS A 774 -32.87 -1.46 6.29
C CYS A 774 -34.17 -2.05 5.70
N LEU A 775 -34.27 -2.11 4.37
CA LEU A 775 -35.42 -2.66 3.64
C LEU A 775 -35.77 -4.11 4.06
N ASN A 776 -34.72 -4.93 4.21
CA ASN A 776 -34.90 -6.37 4.42
C ASN A 776 -35.05 -6.77 5.89
N THR A 777 -34.50 -5.99 6.83
CA THR A 777 -34.41 -6.37 8.24
C THR A 777 -35.09 -5.40 9.19
N GLY A 778 -35.35 -4.15 8.76
CA GLY A 778 -35.81 -3.08 9.63
C GLY A 778 -34.84 -2.72 10.75
N ASN A 779 -33.55 -3.09 10.63
CA ASN A 779 -32.55 -2.83 11.65
C ASN A 779 -32.42 -1.32 11.94
N PRO A 780 -32.71 -0.87 13.19
CA PRO A 780 -32.76 0.56 13.51
C PRO A 780 -31.47 1.32 13.21
N PHE A 781 -30.31 0.68 13.32
CA PHE A 781 -29.04 1.31 12.99
C PHE A 781 -29.00 1.73 11.52
N TYR A 782 -29.27 0.82 10.59
CA TYR A 782 -29.22 1.13 9.17
C TYR A 782 -30.33 2.07 8.74
N CYS A 783 -31.55 1.87 9.28
CA CYS A 783 -32.70 2.72 8.94
C CYS A 783 -32.50 4.19 9.40
N SER A 784 -31.80 4.40 10.51
CA SER A 784 -31.48 5.75 11.01
C SER A 784 -30.45 6.50 10.13
N LEU A 785 -29.70 5.79 9.30
CA LEU A 785 -28.74 6.38 8.36
C LEU A 785 -29.37 6.86 7.06
N ILE A 786 -30.65 6.57 6.82
CA ILE A 786 -31.37 6.92 5.59
C ILE A 786 -32.22 8.17 5.88
N LEU A 787 -31.94 9.24 5.18
CA LEU A 787 -32.63 10.52 5.32
C LEU A 787 -33.24 10.91 3.97
N ARG A 788 -34.55 10.72 3.83
CA ARG A 788 -35.27 11.11 2.61
C ARG A 788 -35.61 12.60 2.62
N ASP A 789 -35.63 13.23 1.47
CA ASP A 789 -36.06 14.62 1.34
C ASP A 789 -37.60 14.74 1.45
N ALA A 790 -38.11 15.96 1.24
CA ALA A 790 -39.56 16.24 1.31
C ALA A 790 -40.41 15.52 0.25
N THR A 791 -39.79 15.00 -0.81
CA THR A 791 -40.44 14.23 -1.89
C THR A 791 -40.26 12.72 -1.73
N GLY A 792 -39.66 12.28 -0.64
CA GLY A 792 -39.30 10.88 -0.42
C GLY A 792 -38.06 10.41 -1.18
N SER A 793 -37.37 11.26 -1.95
CA SER A 793 -36.23 10.90 -2.76
C SER A 793 -34.92 10.79 -1.92
N LEU A 794 -33.99 9.98 -2.40
CA LEU A 794 -32.60 9.89 -1.92
C LEU A 794 -31.59 10.55 -2.86
N SER A 795 -32.06 11.15 -3.95
CA SER A 795 -31.19 11.63 -5.04
C SER A 795 -31.40 13.10 -5.37
N THR A 796 -32.41 13.73 -4.80
CA THR A 796 -32.80 15.12 -5.06
C THR A 796 -32.51 16.02 -3.86
N GLY A 797 -32.63 17.33 -4.08
CA GLY A 797 -32.35 18.35 -3.08
C GLY A 797 -30.87 18.70 -2.95
N ASN A 798 -30.59 19.83 -2.31
CA ASN A 798 -29.24 20.35 -2.08
C ASN A 798 -28.98 20.60 -0.59
N GLY A 799 -27.73 20.44 -0.20
CA GLY A 799 -27.28 20.73 1.17
C GLY A 799 -27.97 19.86 2.24
N ALA A 800 -28.39 20.48 3.33
CA ALA A 800 -28.98 19.75 4.47
C ALA A 800 -30.38 19.18 4.19
N ALA A 801 -31.08 19.71 3.19
CA ALA A 801 -32.41 19.22 2.78
C ALA A 801 -32.35 18.09 1.75
N ALA A 802 -31.16 17.74 1.25
CA ALA A 802 -31.01 16.67 0.27
C ALA A 802 -31.35 15.32 0.87
N GLY A 803 -32.11 14.52 0.14
CA GLY A 803 -32.25 13.11 0.42
C GLY A 803 -30.91 12.40 0.31
N ARG A 804 -30.52 11.60 1.31
CA ARG A 804 -29.17 11.02 1.39
C ARG A 804 -29.08 9.83 2.31
N ILE A 805 -28.02 9.05 2.15
CA ILE A 805 -27.60 8.02 3.09
C ILE A 805 -26.33 8.48 3.80
N ILE A 806 -26.23 8.29 5.10
CA ILE A 806 -25.05 8.60 5.88
C ILE A 806 -24.09 7.41 5.77
N GLY A 807 -23.03 7.57 4.99
CA GLY A 807 -21.95 6.60 4.75
C GLY A 807 -20.61 7.02 5.36
N THR A 808 -20.62 7.84 6.43
CA THR A 808 -19.40 8.23 7.16
C THR A 808 -18.76 7.03 7.87
N ARG A 809 -17.61 7.25 8.49
CA ARG A 809 -16.96 6.20 9.29
C ARG A 809 -17.75 5.88 10.56
N PHE A 810 -17.84 4.59 10.92
CA PHE A 810 -18.49 4.09 12.13
C PHE A 810 -17.63 3.04 12.82
N ASN A 811 -17.84 2.84 14.11
CA ASN A 811 -17.40 1.64 14.80
C ASN A 811 -18.36 0.51 14.44
N THR A 812 -18.00 -0.29 13.48
CA THR A 812 -18.81 -1.41 12.99
C THR A 812 -18.44 -2.70 13.72
N GLY A 813 -18.66 -3.85 13.19
CA GLY A 813 -18.54 -5.15 13.85
C GLY A 813 -17.17 -5.57 14.39
N SER A 814 -16.68 -6.71 13.95
CA SER A 814 -15.41 -7.27 14.39
C SER A 814 -14.64 -7.90 13.22
N TYR A 815 -13.34 -7.92 13.36
CA TYR A 815 -12.41 -8.57 12.47
C TYR A 815 -11.46 -9.44 13.27
N GLY A 816 -11.05 -10.60 12.76
CA GLY A 816 -10.14 -11.47 13.48
C GLY A 816 -9.23 -12.24 12.55
N ASN A 817 -8.22 -12.85 13.15
CA ASN A 817 -7.30 -13.74 12.45
C ASN A 817 -6.66 -14.68 13.48
N SER A 818 -6.39 -15.94 13.11
CA SER A 818 -5.63 -16.87 13.93
C SER A 818 -4.74 -17.76 13.09
N GLY A 819 -3.69 -18.31 13.72
CA GLY A 819 -2.75 -19.12 13.00
C GLY A 819 -1.65 -19.73 13.87
N VAL A 820 -0.70 -20.38 13.19
CA VAL A 820 0.51 -20.93 13.80
C VAL A 820 1.73 -20.45 13.03
N ASP A 821 2.71 -19.92 13.75
CA ASP A 821 4.01 -19.57 13.19
C ASP A 821 5.04 -20.62 13.56
N LEU A 822 5.91 -20.92 12.61
CA LEU A 822 7.05 -21.81 12.79
C LEU A 822 8.34 -21.05 12.46
N GLU A 823 9.34 -21.19 13.32
CA GLU A 823 10.70 -20.70 13.08
C GLU A 823 11.68 -21.84 13.33
N GLY A 824 12.69 -21.98 12.47
CA GLY A 824 13.75 -22.96 12.62
C GLY A 824 15.08 -22.37 12.17
N ARG A 825 16.14 -22.56 12.99
CA ARG A 825 17.53 -22.25 12.62
C ARG A 825 18.38 -23.47 12.89
N TYR A 826 19.26 -23.79 11.95
CA TYR A 826 20.26 -24.82 12.11
C TYR A 826 21.58 -24.39 11.45
N ILE A 827 22.67 -24.47 12.18
CA ILE A 827 24.01 -24.18 11.67
C ILE A 827 24.81 -25.48 11.69
N LEU A 828 25.28 -25.87 10.51
CA LEU A 828 26.13 -27.05 10.31
C LEU A 828 27.56 -26.57 10.05
N ASP A 829 28.43 -26.80 11.00
CA ASP A 829 29.87 -26.56 10.86
C ASP A 829 30.53 -27.69 10.04
N LEU A 830 30.96 -27.34 8.82
CA LEU A 830 31.66 -28.29 7.92
C LEU A 830 33.15 -28.36 8.16
N GLU A 831 33.73 -27.45 8.94
CA GLU A 831 35.19 -27.49 9.28
C GLU A 831 35.54 -28.73 10.08
N SER A 832 34.57 -29.25 10.85
CA SER A 832 34.71 -30.55 11.54
C SER A 832 34.90 -31.74 10.60
N LEU A 833 34.42 -31.62 9.35
CA LEU A 833 34.49 -32.64 8.30
C LEU A 833 35.72 -32.43 7.37
N ARG A 834 36.00 -31.18 7.05
CA ARG A 834 37.11 -30.77 6.18
C ARG A 834 37.56 -29.35 6.52
N ALA A 835 38.87 -29.16 6.79
CA ALA A 835 39.43 -27.84 7.02
C ALA A 835 39.08 -26.86 5.88
N GLN A 836 38.65 -25.64 6.20
CA GLN A 836 38.23 -24.59 5.29
C GLN A 836 36.94 -24.89 4.50
N ALA A 837 36.13 -25.87 4.90
CA ALA A 837 34.85 -26.14 4.27
C ALA A 837 33.75 -25.12 4.67
N GLY A 838 34.02 -24.31 5.71
CA GLY A 838 33.13 -23.27 6.19
C GLY A 838 31.90 -23.85 6.91
N ARG A 839 30.81 -23.11 6.87
CA ARG A 839 29.54 -23.48 7.54
C ARG A 839 28.34 -23.40 6.59
N VAL A 840 27.30 -24.18 6.88
CA VAL A 840 25.99 -24.07 6.21
C VAL A 840 24.94 -23.72 7.24
N SER A 841 24.25 -22.64 7.01
CA SER A 841 23.11 -22.20 7.83
C SER A 841 21.77 -22.45 7.12
N PHE A 842 20.81 -22.93 7.87
CA PHE A 842 19.42 -23.10 7.43
C PHE A 842 18.54 -22.17 8.27
N SER A 843 17.77 -21.32 7.64
CA SER A 843 16.80 -20.44 8.28
C SER A 843 15.42 -20.69 7.68
N PHE A 844 14.50 -21.20 8.48
CA PHE A 844 13.13 -21.49 8.11
C PHE A 844 12.18 -20.57 8.84
N THR A 845 11.22 -19.97 8.13
CA THR A 845 10.11 -19.20 8.70
C THR A 845 8.84 -19.59 7.95
N GLY A 846 7.80 -20.03 8.68
CA GLY A 846 6.52 -20.42 8.11
C GLY A 846 5.35 -19.84 8.91
N SER A 847 4.23 -19.62 8.24
CA SER A 847 2.98 -19.18 8.88
C SER A 847 1.79 -19.91 8.26
N ALA A 848 1.00 -20.56 9.11
CA ALA A 848 -0.28 -21.15 8.77
C ALA A 848 -1.41 -20.27 9.28
N ALA A 849 -2.28 -19.78 8.41
CA ALA A 849 -3.55 -19.20 8.80
C ALA A 849 -4.55 -20.33 9.09
N LEU A 850 -5.35 -20.19 10.14
CA LEU A 850 -6.35 -21.17 10.57
C LEU A 850 -7.77 -20.64 10.43
N ASP A 851 -8.00 -19.39 10.75
CA ASP A 851 -9.26 -18.69 10.51
C ASP A 851 -9.03 -17.18 10.26
N ASN A 852 -9.90 -16.58 9.46
CA ASN A 852 -9.90 -15.14 9.18
C ASN A 852 -11.36 -14.63 9.19
N PRO A 853 -12.02 -14.60 10.37
CA PRO A 853 -13.41 -14.20 10.48
C PRO A 853 -13.59 -12.70 10.31
N ILE A 854 -14.39 -12.32 9.32
CA ILE A 854 -14.76 -10.93 9.00
C ILE A 854 -16.23 -10.72 9.32
N ASN A 855 -16.53 -9.78 10.20
CA ASN A 855 -17.87 -9.30 10.52
C ASN A 855 -17.82 -7.79 10.75
N VAL A 856 -17.45 -7.06 9.72
CA VAL A 856 -17.28 -5.59 9.82
C VAL A 856 -18.57 -4.82 9.62
N THR A 857 -19.66 -5.51 9.31
CA THR A 857 -20.96 -4.90 9.05
C THR A 857 -21.99 -5.44 10.06
N PRO A 858 -22.51 -4.61 10.97
CA PRO A 858 -23.45 -5.06 11.99
C PRO A 858 -24.70 -5.75 11.41
N GLY A 859 -25.08 -6.89 11.99
CA GLY A 859 -26.26 -7.66 11.56
C GLY A 859 -26.05 -8.56 10.34
N VAL A 860 -24.82 -8.65 9.81
CA VAL A 860 -24.44 -9.59 8.77
C VAL A 860 -23.72 -10.79 9.41
N SER A 861 -23.91 -11.96 8.82
CA SER A 861 -23.21 -13.16 9.28
C SER A 861 -21.72 -13.03 9.05
N THR A 862 -20.94 -13.62 9.96
CA THR A 862 -19.49 -13.69 9.83
C THR A 862 -19.11 -14.52 8.60
N ILE A 863 -18.20 -13.99 7.79
CA ILE A 863 -17.54 -14.73 6.70
C ILE A 863 -16.14 -15.11 7.14
N ASP A 864 -15.64 -16.23 6.66
CA ASP A 864 -14.27 -16.67 6.87
C ASP A 864 -13.52 -16.66 5.54
N CYS A 865 -12.46 -15.85 5.47
CA CYS A 865 -11.70 -15.61 4.26
C CYS A 865 -10.36 -16.35 4.21
N ASP A 866 -10.11 -17.28 5.13
CA ASP A 866 -8.87 -18.04 5.14
C ASP A 866 -8.73 -18.95 3.91
N GLY A 867 -7.68 -18.73 3.11
CA GLY A 867 -7.44 -19.44 1.86
C GLY A 867 -8.39 -19.10 0.71
N TYR A 868 -9.13 -17.98 0.82
CA TYR A 868 -10.01 -17.48 -0.22
C TYR A 868 -9.55 -16.11 -0.76
N TYR A 869 -9.83 -15.87 -2.04
CA TYR A 869 -9.71 -14.57 -2.70
C TYR A 869 -11.03 -14.20 -3.36
N GLY A 870 -11.31 -12.91 -3.45
CA GLY A 870 -12.53 -12.38 -4.02
C GLY A 870 -12.89 -11.01 -3.49
N PRO A 871 -13.95 -10.37 -4.01
CA PRO A 871 -14.31 -8.99 -3.67
C PRO A 871 -14.67 -8.80 -2.18
N ASN A 872 -15.23 -9.81 -1.51
CA ASN A 872 -15.54 -9.71 -0.08
C ASN A 872 -14.31 -10.03 0.80
N CYS A 873 -13.48 -10.97 0.39
CA CYS A 873 -12.29 -11.39 1.13
C CYS A 873 -11.09 -10.45 0.93
N SER A 874 -11.05 -9.70 -0.15
CA SER A 874 -9.95 -8.76 -0.46
C SER A 874 -10.33 -7.29 -0.27
N GLY A 875 -11.63 -6.95 -0.21
CA GLY A 875 -12.12 -5.56 -0.14
C GLY A 875 -12.43 -5.05 1.26
N VAL A 876 -12.53 -5.93 2.26
CA VAL A 876 -12.97 -5.59 3.61
C VAL A 876 -11.95 -6.15 4.62
N GLY A 877 -10.96 -5.35 5.00
CA GLY A 877 -9.90 -5.75 5.93
C GLY A 877 -8.56 -5.89 5.23
N PRO A 878 -8.05 -7.10 4.96
CA PRO A 878 -6.78 -7.24 4.25
C PRO A 878 -6.90 -6.76 2.80
N THR A 879 -5.93 -5.98 2.38
CA THR A 879 -5.83 -5.50 0.99
C THR A 879 -5.32 -6.59 0.03
N SER A 880 -4.95 -7.76 0.55
CA SER A 880 -4.43 -8.88 -0.22
C SER A 880 -5.04 -10.20 0.24
N PRO A 881 -5.23 -11.18 -0.65
CA PRO A 881 -5.65 -12.52 -0.26
C PRO A 881 -4.68 -13.15 0.74
N VAL A 882 -5.19 -14.00 1.65
CA VAL A 882 -4.41 -14.68 2.68
C VAL A 882 -4.32 -16.17 2.36
N PRO A 883 -3.18 -16.67 1.82
CA PRO A 883 -2.97 -18.09 1.64
C PRO A 883 -2.90 -18.82 2.99
N ARG A 884 -3.47 -20.04 3.07
CA ARG A 884 -3.44 -20.84 4.32
C ARG A 884 -2.06 -21.19 4.81
N TRP A 885 -1.08 -21.29 3.92
CA TRP A 885 0.29 -21.61 4.27
C TRP A 885 1.26 -20.79 3.43
N ARG A 886 2.22 -20.15 4.07
CA ARG A 886 3.39 -19.54 3.47
C ARG A 886 4.63 -19.95 4.23
N HIS A 887 5.73 -20.19 3.52
CA HIS A 887 7.02 -20.34 4.18
C HIS A 887 8.16 -19.82 3.32
N ARG A 888 9.27 -19.62 3.99
CA ARG A 888 10.58 -19.31 3.42
C ARG A 888 11.62 -20.21 4.07
N LEU A 889 12.47 -20.81 3.25
CA LEU A 889 13.66 -21.57 3.68
C LEU A 889 14.88 -21.01 2.97
N ARG A 890 15.77 -20.36 3.72
CA ARG A 890 17.06 -19.92 3.23
C ARG A 890 18.14 -20.90 3.66
N THR A 891 18.99 -21.29 2.73
CA THR A 891 20.19 -22.09 2.95
C THR A 891 21.37 -21.28 2.49
N THR A 892 22.28 -20.92 3.40
CA THR A 892 23.47 -20.13 3.12
C THR A 892 24.71 -20.96 3.43
N TRP A 893 25.60 -21.07 2.46
CA TRP A 893 26.93 -21.63 2.65
C TRP A 893 27.96 -20.49 2.69
N GLU A 894 28.73 -20.45 3.76
CA GLU A 894 29.84 -19.55 3.96
C GLU A 894 31.13 -20.37 3.87
N GLY A 895 31.89 -20.17 2.77
CA GLY A 895 33.12 -20.89 2.45
C GLY A 895 34.35 -20.08 2.75
N GLY A 896 35.10 -20.42 3.81
CA GLY A 896 36.26 -19.64 4.25
C GLY A 896 35.88 -18.20 4.64
N SER A 897 36.81 -17.24 4.46
CA SER A 897 36.59 -15.83 4.84
C SER A 897 35.92 -14.97 3.75
N ASP A 898 35.80 -15.46 2.51
CA ASP A 898 35.67 -14.55 1.37
C ASP A 898 34.47 -14.85 0.45
N VAL A 899 33.79 -15.99 0.61
CA VAL A 899 32.72 -16.44 -0.31
C VAL A 899 31.50 -16.86 0.46
N GLU A 900 30.38 -16.39 0.02
CA GLU A 900 29.06 -16.76 0.51
C GLU A 900 28.13 -17.07 -0.67
N ILE A 901 27.34 -18.15 -0.55
CA ILE A 901 26.32 -18.52 -1.54
C ILE A 901 25.04 -18.85 -0.79
N SER A 902 23.94 -18.23 -1.20
CA SER A 902 22.62 -18.40 -0.58
C SER A 902 21.57 -18.86 -1.58
N LEU A 903 20.73 -19.80 -1.17
CA LEU A 903 19.55 -20.24 -1.89
C LEU A 903 18.33 -20.01 -0.99
N ASN A 904 17.34 -19.29 -1.47
CA ASN A 904 16.10 -19.02 -0.78
C ASN A 904 14.91 -19.66 -1.51
N TRP A 905 14.16 -20.50 -0.84
CA TRP A 905 12.92 -21.08 -1.33
C TRP A 905 11.73 -20.39 -0.66
N ARG A 906 10.89 -19.73 -1.46
CA ARG A 906 9.64 -19.11 -1.04
C ARG A 906 8.46 -19.94 -1.55
N PHE A 907 7.59 -20.35 -0.63
CA PHE A 907 6.40 -21.15 -0.92
C PHE A 907 5.14 -20.38 -0.57
N ILE A 908 4.17 -20.40 -1.47
CA ILE A 908 2.84 -19.82 -1.28
C ILE A 908 1.81 -20.93 -1.54
N GLY A 909 0.96 -21.17 -0.55
CA GLY A 909 -0.09 -22.19 -0.59
C GLY A 909 -1.18 -21.82 -1.59
N GLN A 910 -1.98 -22.82 -1.93
CA GLN A 910 -3.13 -22.66 -2.81
C GLN A 910 -4.21 -21.79 -2.19
N MET A 911 -5.02 -21.16 -3.05
CA MET A 911 -6.21 -20.40 -2.68
C MET A 911 -7.38 -20.72 -3.62
N ASN A 912 -8.60 -20.53 -3.11
CA ASN A 912 -9.83 -20.72 -3.89
C ASN A 912 -10.58 -19.40 -4.06
N SER A 913 -11.39 -19.30 -5.10
CA SER A 913 -12.34 -18.18 -5.21
C SER A 913 -13.36 -18.25 -4.06
N GLU A 914 -13.66 -17.13 -3.45
CA GLU A 914 -14.66 -17.02 -2.37
C GLU A 914 -16.05 -17.53 -2.79
N PHE A 915 -16.37 -17.43 -4.07
CA PHE A 915 -17.64 -17.94 -4.63
C PHE A 915 -17.80 -19.46 -4.53
N THR A 916 -16.68 -20.19 -4.31
CA THR A 916 -16.67 -21.64 -4.06
C THR A 916 -16.78 -21.99 -2.56
N SER A 917 -16.82 -21.00 -1.69
CA SER A 917 -16.86 -21.20 -0.23
C SER A 917 -18.14 -21.92 0.19
N PRO A 918 -18.12 -22.81 1.19
CA PRO A 918 -19.34 -23.38 1.76
C PRO A 918 -20.15 -22.36 2.59
N ASN A 919 -19.59 -21.16 2.87
CA ASN A 919 -20.29 -20.11 3.58
C ASN A 919 -21.36 -19.48 2.66
N PRO A 920 -22.66 -19.53 3.02
CA PRO A 920 -23.75 -19.05 2.16
C PRO A 920 -23.68 -17.55 1.85
N ASN A 921 -22.92 -16.75 2.63
CA ASN A 921 -22.74 -15.32 2.37
C ASN A 921 -21.59 -15.03 1.35
N LEU A 922 -20.78 -16.02 1.05
CA LEU A 922 -19.72 -15.97 0.03
C LEU A 922 -20.09 -16.79 -1.20
N ASN A 923 -20.77 -17.93 -0.98
CA ASN A 923 -21.12 -18.86 -2.04
C ASN A 923 -21.98 -18.17 -3.12
N ASN A 924 -21.49 -18.18 -4.36
CA ASN A 924 -22.24 -17.71 -5.52
C ASN A 924 -21.90 -18.57 -6.74
N PRO A 925 -22.61 -19.69 -6.93
CA PRO A 925 -22.33 -20.60 -8.03
C PRO A 925 -22.40 -19.97 -9.43
N ASN A 926 -23.14 -18.89 -9.59
CA ASN A 926 -23.25 -18.17 -10.87
C ASN A 926 -21.98 -17.36 -11.21
N ASN A 927 -21.13 -17.10 -10.22
CA ASN A 927 -19.87 -16.37 -10.39
C ASN A 927 -18.65 -17.30 -10.25
N VAL A 928 -18.84 -18.62 -10.22
CA VAL A 928 -17.75 -19.58 -10.23
C VAL A 928 -17.36 -19.87 -11.67
N PHE A 929 -16.18 -19.39 -12.05
CA PHE A 929 -15.61 -19.67 -13.37
C PHE A 929 -14.47 -20.67 -13.21
N PRO A 930 -14.42 -21.78 -13.99
CA PRO A 930 -13.38 -22.80 -13.87
C PRO A 930 -11.95 -22.27 -14.03
N VAL A 931 -11.77 -21.19 -14.83
CA VAL A 931 -10.46 -20.62 -15.17
C VAL A 931 -9.74 -20.00 -13.99
N ASP A 932 -10.50 -19.51 -12.99
CA ASP A 932 -9.99 -18.86 -11.78
C ASP A 932 -10.77 -19.22 -10.51
N SER A 933 -11.38 -20.40 -10.49
CA SER A 933 -11.95 -20.95 -9.26
C SER A 933 -10.88 -21.35 -8.23
N HIS A 934 -9.63 -21.50 -8.68
CA HIS A 934 -8.53 -22.02 -7.86
C HIS A 934 -7.17 -21.52 -8.35
N ILE A 935 -6.35 -21.03 -7.42
CA ILE A 935 -4.93 -20.74 -7.62
C ILE A 935 -4.13 -21.87 -6.96
N GLY A 936 -3.33 -22.61 -7.73
CA GLY A 936 -2.46 -23.66 -7.22
C GLY A 936 -1.30 -23.15 -6.38
N VAL A 937 -0.48 -24.07 -5.88
CA VAL A 937 0.73 -23.72 -5.11
C VAL A 937 1.79 -23.03 -5.97
N TYR A 938 2.52 -22.11 -5.36
CA TYR A 938 3.62 -21.38 -5.99
C TYR A 938 4.92 -21.61 -5.24
N ASN A 939 5.98 -21.84 -6.02
CA ASN A 939 7.35 -21.97 -5.54
C ASN A 939 8.21 -20.96 -6.30
N TYR A 940 8.93 -20.14 -5.56
CA TYR A 940 9.98 -19.27 -6.07
C TYR A 940 11.31 -19.68 -5.47
N PHE A 941 12.34 -19.64 -6.28
CA PHE A 941 13.72 -19.89 -5.87
C PHE A 941 14.54 -18.66 -6.21
N ASP A 942 15.25 -18.14 -5.20
CA ASP A 942 16.16 -17.01 -5.36
C ASP A 942 17.56 -17.52 -5.04
N MET A 943 18.56 -17.06 -5.77
CA MET A 943 19.95 -17.44 -5.56
C MET A 943 20.82 -16.20 -5.60
N ASP A 944 21.69 -16.07 -4.62
CA ASP A 944 22.65 -14.98 -4.55
C ASP A 944 23.99 -15.46 -4.02
N GLY A 945 25.01 -14.64 -4.22
CA GLY A 945 26.33 -14.86 -3.68
C GLY A 945 27.03 -13.55 -3.39
N ALA A 946 27.95 -13.59 -2.44
CA ALA A 946 28.80 -12.48 -2.05
C ALA A 946 30.28 -12.87 -2.06
N PHE A 947 31.12 -11.92 -2.40
CA PHE A 947 32.56 -12.01 -2.44
C PHE A 947 33.17 -10.86 -1.65
N ASP A 948 34.00 -11.20 -0.66
CA ASP A 948 34.79 -10.22 0.09
C ASP A 948 36.20 -10.12 -0.48
N ILE A 949 36.60 -8.90 -0.87
CA ILE A 949 37.88 -8.61 -1.50
C ILE A 949 38.75 -7.78 -0.54
N GLY A 950 39.82 -8.40 -0.02
CA GLY A 950 40.78 -7.72 0.84
C GLY A 950 40.20 -7.18 2.14
N GLY A 951 39.08 -7.70 2.62
CA GLY A 951 38.40 -7.29 3.86
C GLY A 951 37.72 -5.91 3.83
N HIS A 952 37.81 -5.20 2.71
CA HIS A 952 37.26 -3.84 2.58
C HIS A 952 36.13 -3.71 1.57
N VAL A 953 36.04 -4.61 0.63
CA VAL A 953 35.08 -4.53 -0.49
C VAL A 953 34.29 -5.83 -0.57
N ARG A 954 32.96 -5.73 -0.47
CA ARG A 954 32.04 -6.83 -0.69
C ARG A 954 31.28 -6.62 -1.98
N VAL A 955 31.36 -7.58 -2.88
CA VAL A 955 30.61 -7.62 -4.12
C VAL A 955 29.50 -8.67 -4.00
N ARG A 956 28.29 -8.30 -4.36
CA ARG A 956 27.10 -9.16 -4.31
C ARG A 956 26.51 -9.29 -5.70
N LEU A 957 26.02 -10.46 -6.04
CA LEU A 957 25.27 -10.70 -7.27
C LEU A 957 24.18 -11.74 -7.02
N GLY A 958 23.04 -11.59 -7.66
CA GLY A 958 21.96 -12.54 -7.44
C GLY A 958 20.87 -12.49 -8.49
N VAL A 959 19.99 -13.47 -8.36
CA VAL A 959 18.82 -13.67 -9.22
C VAL A 959 17.64 -14.07 -8.34
N ASN A 960 16.64 -13.19 -8.23
CA ASN A 960 15.35 -13.55 -7.63
C ASN A 960 14.45 -14.17 -8.69
N ASN A 961 13.59 -15.11 -8.28
CA ASN A 961 12.74 -15.90 -9.17
C ASN A 961 13.56 -16.60 -10.27
N LEU A 962 14.57 -17.36 -9.88
CA LEU A 962 15.51 -18.05 -10.75
C LEU A 962 14.83 -18.87 -11.86
N THR A 963 13.69 -19.49 -11.57
CA THR A 963 12.90 -20.31 -12.50
C THR A 963 12.02 -19.49 -13.46
N ASP A 964 11.97 -18.17 -13.32
CA ASP A 964 11.10 -17.27 -14.09
C ASP A 964 9.61 -17.68 -13.99
N ARG A 965 9.19 -18.08 -12.77
CA ARG A 965 7.80 -18.49 -12.50
C ARG A 965 6.88 -17.29 -12.71
N LYS A 966 5.92 -17.42 -13.62
CA LYS A 966 4.94 -16.37 -13.92
C LYS A 966 3.88 -16.28 -12.81
N PRO A 967 3.33 -15.08 -12.54
CA PRO A 967 2.25 -14.93 -11.57
C PRO A 967 0.98 -15.67 -12.04
N PRO A 968 0.11 -16.08 -11.11
CA PRO A 968 -1.22 -16.55 -11.47
C PRO A 968 -2.03 -15.40 -12.06
N VAL A 969 -2.85 -15.69 -13.05
CA VAL A 969 -3.80 -14.74 -13.62
C VAL A 969 -5.14 -14.90 -12.93
N ILE A 970 -5.75 -13.78 -12.58
CA ILE A 970 -7.05 -13.69 -11.92
C ILE A 970 -7.89 -12.68 -12.72
N GLY A 971 -9.10 -13.06 -13.06
CA GLY A 971 -10.02 -12.19 -13.79
C GLY A 971 -10.63 -11.09 -12.91
N PHE A 972 -11.14 -10.07 -13.55
CA PHE A 972 -11.67 -8.86 -12.89
C PHE A 972 -12.84 -9.13 -11.94
N SER A 973 -13.73 -10.08 -12.28
CA SER A 973 -14.89 -10.39 -11.45
C SER A 973 -14.50 -11.10 -10.14
N ALA A 974 -13.42 -11.87 -10.16
CA ALA A 974 -12.94 -12.58 -8.99
C ALA A 974 -12.17 -11.65 -8.02
N ASN A 975 -11.55 -10.57 -8.50
CA ASN A 975 -10.80 -9.66 -7.64
C ASN A 975 -10.71 -8.21 -8.18
N PRO A 976 -11.81 -7.45 -8.18
CA PRO A 976 -11.85 -6.13 -8.81
C PRO A 976 -11.00 -5.05 -8.13
N LEU A 977 -10.58 -5.26 -6.86
CA LEU A 977 -9.91 -4.23 -6.07
C LEU A 977 -8.37 -4.35 -6.06
N LEU A 978 -7.82 -5.52 -6.37
CA LEU A 978 -6.37 -5.79 -6.23
C LEU A 978 -5.70 -6.18 -7.55
N VAL A 979 -6.42 -6.10 -8.66
CA VAL A 979 -5.89 -6.51 -9.95
C VAL A 979 -4.99 -5.41 -10.50
N ASN A 980 -3.69 -5.55 -10.29
CA ASN A 980 -2.68 -4.84 -11.05
C ASN A 980 -2.12 -5.79 -12.10
N GLY A 981 -2.53 -5.62 -13.37
CA GLY A 981 -2.11 -6.51 -14.45
C GLY A 981 -2.67 -7.95 -14.33
N ASN A 982 -3.91 -8.11 -13.90
CA ASN A 982 -4.62 -9.41 -13.76
C ASN A 982 -4.00 -10.36 -12.72
N MET A 983 -3.43 -9.83 -11.63
CA MET A 983 -2.78 -10.63 -10.59
C MET A 983 -2.80 -9.94 -9.22
N ALA A 984 -2.52 -10.68 -8.16
CA ALA A 984 -2.29 -10.12 -6.83
C ALA A 984 -0.80 -9.73 -6.66
N ALA A 985 -0.45 -8.51 -7.10
CA ALA A 985 0.92 -8.01 -7.17
C ALA A 985 1.67 -7.93 -5.82
N GLY A 986 0.96 -7.98 -4.70
CA GLY A 986 1.60 -7.97 -3.38
C GLY A 986 2.00 -9.36 -2.87
N ILE A 987 1.56 -10.43 -3.53
CA ILE A 987 1.81 -11.81 -3.10
C ILE A 987 2.75 -12.51 -4.08
N TYR A 988 2.58 -12.29 -5.38
CA TYR A 988 3.30 -12.98 -6.44
C TYR A 988 4.29 -12.06 -7.15
N ASP A 989 5.42 -12.64 -7.60
CA ASP A 989 6.44 -11.91 -8.36
C ASP A 989 5.88 -11.52 -9.73
N ALA A 990 5.53 -10.23 -9.85
CA ALA A 990 4.84 -9.69 -11.02
C ALA A 990 5.72 -9.63 -12.26
N LEU A 991 6.98 -9.21 -12.12
CA LEU A 991 7.77 -8.70 -13.24
C LEU A 991 8.72 -9.75 -13.85
N GLY A 992 8.76 -10.96 -13.27
CA GLY A 992 9.62 -12.04 -13.68
C GLY A 992 10.94 -12.10 -12.89
N ARG A 993 12.00 -12.56 -13.52
CA ARG A 993 13.31 -12.73 -12.92
C ARG A 993 13.98 -11.39 -12.66
N PHE A 994 14.41 -11.11 -11.42
CA PHE A 994 15.18 -9.92 -11.05
C PHE A 994 16.66 -10.24 -10.94
N LEU A 995 17.50 -9.53 -11.68
CA LEU A 995 18.95 -9.66 -11.68
C LEU A 995 19.52 -8.46 -10.96
N PHE A 996 20.43 -8.66 -9.99
CA PHE A 996 21.03 -7.56 -9.26
C PHE A 996 22.55 -7.71 -9.07
N LEU A 997 23.20 -6.57 -8.90
CA LEU A 997 24.60 -6.43 -8.54
C LEU A 997 24.74 -5.35 -7.46
N GLY A 998 25.39 -5.68 -6.38
CA GLY A 998 25.67 -4.78 -5.27
C GLY A 998 27.18 -4.68 -4.98
N PHE A 999 27.58 -3.53 -4.46
CA PHE A 999 28.95 -3.22 -4.08
C PHE A 999 28.96 -2.46 -2.76
N THR A 1000 29.68 -2.95 -1.79
CA THR A 1000 29.88 -2.26 -0.50
C THR A 1000 31.37 -2.10 -0.23
N ALA A 1001 31.84 -0.88 0.01
CA ALA A 1001 33.20 -0.60 0.46
C ALA A 1001 33.17 -0.03 1.89
N LYS A 1002 34.04 -0.53 2.76
CA LYS A 1002 34.19 -0.09 4.15
C LYS A 1002 35.64 0.28 4.44
N TYR A 1003 35.87 1.45 5.05
CA TYR A 1003 37.18 1.98 5.41
C TYR A 1003 37.21 2.53 6.84
#